data_836aeea730b5dc190f1bf720f99cd4f3
#
_entry.id   836aeea730b5dc190f1bf720f99cd4f3
#
_cell.length_a   1.000
_cell.length_b   1.000
_cell.length_c   1.000
_cell.angle_alpha   90.00
_cell.angle_beta   90.00
_cell.angle_gamma   90.00
#
_symmetry.space_group_name_H-M   'P 1'
#
loop_
_entity.id
_entity.type
_entity.pdbx_description
1 polymer ?
#
loop_
_entity_poly.entity_id
_entity_poly.type
_entity_poly.pdbx_seq_one_letter_code
_entity_poly.pdbx_strand_id
1 'polypeptide(L)'
;MKSLVIAEKPSVARDIARVLHCTQKGNGTLEGKDYVVTWALGHLVTLADPEEYDKKYMKWEISTLPMMPDRMKLVVIRQTGKQYNAVKTQLYRKDINDIIIATDAGREGELVARWILDKSDCHKPIRRLWISSVTDKAIKEGFGNLKNGHEYDNLYRAAVARAEADWLVGMNGTRALTCKYNAQLSCGRVQTPTLAMIAKREEEIRAFKPKEYYGITLKAGDITWTWKEPKSKSFRTFNKERAEEISDVLRNQSLEVTSVTSKEKKSFAPGLYDLTTLQREANRKYGYSAKQTLNIMQRLYENRKVLTYPRTDSRYIGKDIVPTIKERLRACATGPYRKPAGALMNQPVRANGSFVDDKKVSDHHAIIPTEQFVQLDHMTNEERKIYDMVVRRFLSVLYPPFVYEQVSMEGIVAGELFAASGKVVKSAGWKDVYENTDDTEEDEDTADDAQKLKDQKLPQMKKGERLHIENVSMNTGRTKPPARFTEATLLAAMENPVRYMESHDTKAAKTLGETGGLGTVATRADIIEKLFNSFLMEKKGNEIHLTSKAKQLLELVPEELRKPELTADWEMKLGNIAKGKMKQETFLKEIRNYTCDIVDEIKTGQGTFRHDNLTNKICPNCGKKLLAVNGKNAKMLVCQDRECGYKETLSRTTNARCPKYHKRMEMYVKGKEETFICACGYKEKLSAFQARRAKEGAGVNKREVQKYMRQQQKEAKEPVNNAFAQALAGLKLE
;
A
#
# COMPACT_ATOMS: atom_id res chain seq x y z
N MET A 1 43.00 14.58 4.99
CA MET A 1 42.29 13.45 4.33
C MET A 1 40.87 13.39 4.86
N LYS A 2 39.87 13.11 4.01
CA LYS A 2 38.43 13.18 4.37
C LYS A 2 37.75 11.84 4.18
N SER A 3 36.62 11.62 4.84
CA SER A 3 35.71 10.50 4.58
C SER A 3 34.53 10.97 3.73
N LEU A 4 34.12 10.15 2.74
CA LEU A 4 32.91 10.39 1.95
C LEU A 4 31.73 9.69 2.60
N VAL A 5 30.70 10.44 2.95
CA VAL A 5 29.44 9.93 3.51
C VAL A 5 28.41 9.86 2.39
N ILE A 6 27.82 8.68 2.16
CA ILE A 6 26.77 8.46 1.17
C ILE A 6 25.45 8.21 1.90
N ALA A 7 24.57 9.19 1.92
CA ALA A 7 23.22 9.06 2.44
C ALA A 7 22.24 8.57 1.36
N GLU A 8 21.10 8.00 1.76
CA GLU A 8 20.11 7.51 0.79
C GLU A 8 19.30 8.65 0.14
N LYS A 9 19.11 9.76 0.85
CA LYS A 9 18.21 10.85 0.45
C LYS A 9 18.83 12.21 0.77
N PRO A 10 18.49 13.26 -0.03
CA PRO A 10 19.00 14.61 0.20
C PRO A 10 18.63 15.20 1.59
N SER A 11 17.48 14.81 2.16
CA SER A 11 17.04 15.24 3.49
C SER A 11 17.98 14.74 4.58
N VAL A 12 18.23 13.43 4.59
CA VAL A 12 19.14 12.75 5.54
C VAL A 12 20.57 13.28 5.39
N ALA A 13 21.02 13.49 4.14
CA ALA A 13 22.34 14.08 3.88
C ALA A 13 22.49 15.47 4.51
N ARG A 14 21.47 16.31 4.45
CA ARG A 14 21.50 17.65 5.08
C ARG A 14 21.56 17.58 6.60
N ASP A 15 20.83 16.64 7.21
CA ASP A 15 20.85 16.47 8.66
C ASP A 15 22.21 15.97 9.13
N ILE A 16 22.77 14.97 8.43
CA ILE A 16 24.14 14.49 8.70
C ILE A 16 25.16 15.61 8.49
N ALA A 17 25.09 16.35 7.39
CA ALA A 17 26.01 17.44 7.07
C ALA A 17 25.95 18.55 8.13
N ARG A 18 24.77 18.89 8.63
CA ARG A 18 24.58 19.87 9.70
C ARG A 18 25.29 19.44 10.99
N VAL A 19 25.11 18.18 11.39
CA VAL A 19 25.75 17.62 12.60
C VAL A 19 27.25 17.51 12.47
N LEU A 20 27.74 17.21 11.24
CA LEU A 20 29.17 17.10 10.92
C LEU A 20 29.83 18.45 10.51
N HIS A 21 29.10 19.54 10.62
CA HIS A 21 29.56 20.90 10.23
C HIS A 21 30.03 21.00 8.77
N CYS A 22 29.39 20.28 7.86
CA CYS A 22 29.63 20.36 6.42
C CYS A 22 28.76 21.44 5.80
N THR A 23 29.29 22.65 5.66
CA THR A 23 28.56 23.86 5.24
C THR A 23 28.81 24.28 3.79
N GLN A 24 29.94 23.87 3.21
CA GLN A 24 30.32 24.22 1.85
C GLN A 24 29.49 23.42 0.83
N LYS A 25 28.69 24.12 0.04
CA LYS A 25 27.85 23.50 -0.99
C LYS A 25 28.66 23.22 -2.25
N GLY A 26 28.57 21.97 -2.74
CA GLY A 26 29.11 21.54 -4.02
C GLY A 26 28.00 20.99 -4.94
N ASN A 27 28.40 20.44 -6.08
CA ASN A 27 27.49 19.79 -7.01
C ASN A 27 27.08 18.40 -6.45
N GLY A 28 25.89 18.31 -5.86
CA GLY A 28 25.38 17.09 -5.22
C GLY A 28 26.13 16.71 -3.94
N THR A 29 26.75 17.69 -3.25
CA THR A 29 27.57 17.45 -2.05
C THR A 29 27.46 18.61 -1.05
N LEU A 30 27.77 18.30 0.21
CA LEU A 30 28.02 19.25 1.29
C LEU A 30 29.36 18.89 1.91
N GLU A 31 30.31 19.83 1.97
CA GLU A 31 31.67 19.56 2.38
C GLU A 31 32.04 20.32 3.66
N GLY A 32 32.78 19.65 4.53
CA GLY A 32 33.36 20.15 5.75
C GLY A 32 34.88 19.88 5.81
N LYS A 33 35.46 20.06 7.00
CA LYS A 33 36.87 19.82 7.24
C LYS A 33 37.26 18.36 7.06
N ASP A 34 36.50 17.44 7.67
CA ASP A 34 36.84 16.01 7.77
C ASP A 34 35.92 15.11 6.93
N TYR A 35 34.77 15.64 6.46
CA TYR A 35 33.76 14.89 5.75
C TYR A 35 33.30 15.59 4.48
N VAL A 36 32.95 14.76 3.48
CA VAL A 36 32.16 15.15 2.31
C VAL A 36 30.87 14.34 2.34
N VAL A 37 29.72 14.99 2.44
CA VAL A 37 28.41 14.33 2.46
C VAL A 37 27.77 14.44 1.10
N THR A 38 27.43 13.29 0.49
CA THR A 38 26.67 13.18 -0.74
C THR A 38 25.46 12.27 -0.52
N TRP A 39 24.63 12.10 -1.53
CA TRP A 39 23.39 11.34 -1.38
C TRP A 39 22.99 10.61 -2.66
N ALA A 40 22.20 9.58 -2.49
CA ALA A 40 21.42 8.96 -3.53
C ALA A 40 20.01 9.60 -3.62
N LEU A 41 19.18 9.12 -4.53
CA LEU A 41 17.77 9.51 -4.70
C LEU A 41 16.86 8.28 -4.61
N GLY A 42 17.15 7.37 -3.66
CA GLY A 42 16.86 5.97 -3.75
C GLY A 42 17.87 5.30 -4.68
N HIS A 43 17.46 4.31 -5.48
CA HIS A 43 18.38 3.67 -6.41
C HIS A 43 18.88 4.63 -7.50
N LEU A 44 20.22 4.72 -7.67
CA LEU A 44 20.89 5.38 -8.80
C LEU A 44 21.31 4.34 -9.85
N VAL A 45 21.44 3.09 -9.44
CA VAL A 45 21.90 1.95 -10.23
C VAL A 45 20.87 0.83 -10.13
N THR A 46 20.69 0.07 -11.21
CA THR A 46 19.78 -1.07 -11.30
C THR A 46 20.38 -2.16 -12.15
N LEU A 47 19.74 -3.35 -12.17
CA LEU A 47 20.07 -4.41 -13.12
C LEU A 47 19.71 -3.96 -14.54
N ALA A 48 20.52 -4.36 -15.51
CA ALA A 48 20.33 -4.04 -16.92
C ALA A 48 19.07 -4.70 -17.49
N ASP A 49 18.49 -4.04 -18.50
CA ASP A 49 17.43 -4.63 -19.30
C ASP A 49 17.97 -5.78 -20.18
N PRO A 50 17.14 -6.74 -20.61
CA PRO A 50 17.59 -7.91 -21.36
C PRO A 50 18.43 -7.63 -22.61
N GLU A 51 18.11 -6.58 -23.35
CA GLU A 51 18.85 -6.16 -24.56
C GLU A 51 20.30 -5.76 -24.32
N GLU A 52 20.64 -5.39 -23.11
CA GLU A 52 22.02 -5.06 -22.71
C GLU A 52 22.91 -6.31 -22.53
N TYR A 53 22.31 -7.49 -22.40
CA TYR A 53 23.03 -8.78 -22.34
C TYR A 53 23.23 -9.40 -23.70
N ASP A 54 22.18 -9.39 -24.54
CA ASP A 54 22.23 -9.96 -25.89
C ASP A 54 21.18 -9.25 -26.77
N LYS A 55 21.57 -8.83 -27.97
CA LYS A 55 20.69 -8.18 -28.95
C LYS A 55 19.47 -9.02 -29.34
N LYS A 56 19.57 -10.37 -29.29
CA LYS A 56 18.43 -11.25 -29.53
C LYS A 56 17.26 -11.00 -28.58
N TYR A 57 17.51 -10.46 -27.40
CA TYR A 57 16.47 -10.14 -26.40
C TYR A 57 15.74 -8.82 -26.68
N MET A 58 16.16 -8.02 -27.69
CA MET A 58 15.39 -6.83 -28.12
C MET A 58 14.01 -7.23 -28.61
N LYS A 59 13.92 -8.34 -29.36
CA LYS A 59 12.64 -8.89 -29.77
C LYS A 59 12.10 -9.82 -28.70
N TRP A 60 10.80 -9.75 -28.51
CA TRP A 60 10.12 -10.63 -27.57
C TRP A 60 9.68 -11.91 -28.30
N GLU A 61 10.54 -12.87 -28.37
CA GLU A 61 10.30 -14.17 -29.02
C GLU A 61 10.39 -15.29 -27.98
N ILE A 62 9.46 -16.24 -28.05
CA ILE A 62 9.38 -17.36 -27.10
C ILE A 62 10.59 -18.31 -27.23
N SER A 63 11.18 -18.36 -28.41
CA SER A 63 12.38 -19.17 -28.71
C SER A 63 13.62 -18.69 -27.98
N THR A 64 13.67 -17.42 -27.60
CA THR A 64 14.82 -16.82 -26.88
C THR A 64 14.76 -17.00 -25.37
N LEU A 65 13.72 -17.64 -24.85
CA LEU A 65 13.51 -17.86 -23.42
C LEU A 65 13.93 -19.27 -23.00
N PRO A 66 14.42 -19.48 -21.77
CA PRO A 66 14.65 -18.46 -20.75
C PRO A 66 15.90 -17.62 -21.00
N MET A 67 15.86 -16.34 -20.58
CA MET A 67 17.01 -15.45 -20.53
C MET A 67 17.79 -15.72 -19.25
N MET A 68 19.02 -16.21 -19.38
CA MET A 68 19.87 -16.66 -18.27
C MET A 68 21.27 -16.05 -18.38
N PRO A 69 21.44 -14.74 -18.13
CA PRO A 69 22.79 -14.15 -18.13
C PRO A 69 23.72 -14.83 -17.11
N ASP A 70 24.94 -15.12 -17.48
CA ASP A 70 25.90 -15.73 -16.55
C ASP A 70 26.22 -14.79 -15.36
N ARG A 71 26.34 -13.50 -15.67
CA ARG A 71 26.52 -12.44 -14.66
C ARG A 71 25.54 -11.32 -14.91
N MET A 72 24.93 -10.84 -13.81
CA MET A 72 24.06 -9.67 -13.88
C MET A 72 24.86 -8.39 -14.05
N LYS A 73 24.43 -7.53 -14.97
CA LYS A 73 25.07 -6.28 -15.34
C LYS A 73 24.36 -5.11 -14.64
N LEU A 74 25.13 -4.24 -14.01
CA LEU A 74 24.61 -3.01 -13.41
C LEU A 74 24.61 -1.86 -14.41
N VAL A 75 23.53 -1.08 -14.44
CA VAL A 75 23.38 0.13 -15.27
C VAL A 75 22.92 1.32 -14.43
N VAL A 76 23.33 2.53 -14.83
CA VAL A 76 22.87 3.75 -14.18
C VAL A 76 21.47 4.08 -14.65
N ILE A 77 20.56 4.37 -13.72
CA ILE A 77 19.20 4.79 -14.02
C ILE A 77 19.25 6.16 -14.73
N ARG A 78 18.73 6.24 -15.95
CA ARG A 78 18.87 7.42 -16.82
C ARG A 78 18.44 8.73 -16.15
N GLN A 79 17.34 8.71 -15.40
CA GLN A 79 16.78 9.88 -14.72
C GLN A 79 17.67 10.39 -13.58
N THR A 80 18.47 9.50 -12.95
CA THR A 80 19.33 9.82 -11.83
C THR A 80 20.80 9.99 -12.20
N GLY A 81 21.13 9.94 -13.49
CA GLY A 81 22.50 9.96 -14.00
C GLY A 81 23.32 11.18 -13.56
N LYS A 82 22.70 12.36 -13.41
CA LYS A 82 23.38 13.56 -12.89
C LYS A 82 23.88 13.34 -11.45
N GLN A 83 23.03 12.79 -10.58
CA GLN A 83 23.38 12.53 -9.20
C GLN A 83 24.39 11.39 -9.09
N TYR A 84 24.23 10.32 -9.88
CA TYR A 84 25.23 9.26 -9.95
C TYR A 84 26.62 9.81 -10.29
N ASN A 85 26.73 10.69 -11.30
CA ASN A 85 28.00 11.30 -11.70
C ASN A 85 28.56 12.22 -10.60
N ALA A 86 27.71 12.95 -9.87
CA ALA A 86 28.15 13.75 -8.72
C ALA A 86 28.77 12.86 -7.64
N VAL A 87 28.10 11.74 -7.26
CA VAL A 87 28.65 10.77 -6.29
C VAL A 87 29.95 10.15 -6.82
N LYS A 88 29.95 9.68 -8.08
CA LYS A 88 31.13 9.08 -8.72
C LYS A 88 32.35 10.01 -8.68
N THR A 89 32.14 11.30 -8.96
CA THR A 89 33.23 12.30 -8.90
C THR A 89 33.87 12.35 -7.50
N GLN A 90 33.07 12.24 -6.44
CA GLN A 90 33.62 12.25 -5.08
C GLN A 90 34.37 10.95 -4.73
N LEU A 91 33.89 9.80 -5.22
CA LEU A 91 34.54 8.51 -5.00
C LEU A 91 35.99 8.48 -5.53
N TYR A 92 36.28 9.19 -6.59
CA TYR A 92 37.61 9.24 -7.23
C TYR A 92 38.53 10.37 -6.71
N ARG A 93 38.07 11.17 -5.76
CA ARG A 93 38.91 12.21 -5.15
C ARG A 93 40.08 11.58 -4.40
N LYS A 94 41.28 12.15 -4.58
CA LYS A 94 42.54 11.69 -3.94
C LYS A 94 42.57 11.98 -2.44
N ASP A 95 41.86 13.00 -1.99
CA ASP A 95 41.74 13.40 -0.57
C ASP A 95 40.70 12.62 0.21
N ILE A 96 39.92 11.73 -0.44
CA ILE A 96 38.97 10.81 0.18
C ILE A 96 39.65 9.46 0.45
N ASN A 97 39.73 9.06 1.71
CA ASN A 97 40.39 7.82 2.12
C ASN A 97 39.43 6.64 2.21
N ASP A 98 38.24 6.87 2.71
CA ASP A 98 37.24 5.84 3.00
C ASP A 98 35.83 6.33 2.75
N ILE A 99 34.93 5.37 2.67
CA ILE A 99 33.50 5.58 2.40
C ILE A 99 32.71 5.22 3.65
N ILE A 100 31.82 6.11 4.07
CA ILE A 100 30.85 5.85 5.13
C ILE A 100 29.47 5.67 4.46
N ILE A 101 28.96 4.45 4.46
CA ILE A 101 27.62 4.14 4.01
C ILE A 101 26.65 4.59 5.10
N ALA A 102 25.83 5.58 4.79
CA ALA A 102 24.82 6.19 5.67
C ALA A 102 23.42 6.12 5.03
N THR A 103 23.18 5.10 4.22
CA THR A 103 21.86 4.74 3.71
C THR A 103 21.02 4.07 4.80
N ASP A 104 19.72 3.90 4.57
CA ASP A 104 18.79 3.32 5.54
C ASP A 104 19.34 2.01 6.13
N ALA A 105 19.07 1.75 7.41
CA ALA A 105 19.66 0.64 8.18
C ALA A 105 18.96 -0.69 7.85
N GLY A 106 19.01 -1.11 6.60
CA GLY A 106 18.34 -2.29 6.10
C GLY A 106 18.98 -2.88 4.85
N ARG A 107 18.39 -4.00 4.41
CA ARG A 107 18.85 -4.76 3.24
C ARG A 107 18.85 -3.89 1.96
N GLU A 108 17.81 -3.08 1.76
CA GLU A 108 17.69 -2.22 0.57
C GLU A 108 18.69 -1.05 0.62
N GLY A 109 18.90 -0.45 1.79
CA GLY A 109 19.87 0.63 1.94
C GLY A 109 21.31 0.16 1.66
N GLU A 110 21.65 -1.07 2.06
CA GLU A 110 22.92 -1.68 1.72
C GLU A 110 23.07 -1.88 0.21
N LEU A 111 22.01 -2.34 -0.47
CA LEU A 111 21.98 -2.52 -1.92
C LEU A 111 22.18 -1.19 -2.66
N VAL A 112 21.47 -0.14 -2.26
CA VAL A 112 21.56 1.20 -2.87
C VAL A 112 23.00 1.70 -2.86
N ALA A 113 23.67 1.62 -1.70
CA ALA A 113 25.03 2.13 -1.57
C ALA A 113 26.06 1.26 -2.31
N ARG A 114 26.02 -0.07 -2.10
CA ARG A 114 26.99 -0.99 -2.69
C ARG A 114 26.92 -1.04 -4.20
N TRP A 115 25.74 -0.99 -4.80
CA TRP A 115 25.61 -0.93 -6.26
C TRP A 115 26.21 0.35 -6.86
N ILE A 116 26.22 1.47 -6.14
CA ILE A 116 26.91 2.68 -6.56
C ILE A 116 28.43 2.43 -6.57
N LEU A 117 28.96 1.80 -5.52
CA LEU A 117 30.38 1.48 -5.40
C LEU A 117 30.82 0.48 -6.46
N ASP A 118 30.09 -0.62 -6.63
CA ASP A 118 30.39 -1.66 -7.62
C ASP A 118 30.32 -1.10 -9.05
N LYS A 119 29.27 -0.30 -9.38
CA LYS A 119 29.16 0.33 -10.69
C LYS A 119 30.26 1.36 -10.97
N SER A 120 30.81 1.94 -9.91
CA SER A 120 31.90 2.91 -10.00
C SER A 120 33.27 2.26 -9.88
N ASP A 121 33.37 0.95 -9.71
CA ASP A 121 34.63 0.22 -9.47
C ASP A 121 35.47 0.83 -8.33
N CYS A 122 34.80 1.15 -7.20
CA CYS A 122 35.42 1.81 -6.06
C CYS A 122 35.82 0.77 -4.99
N HIS A 123 37.11 0.67 -4.71
CA HIS A 123 37.69 -0.30 -3.75
C HIS A 123 38.17 0.36 -2.45
N LYS A 124 37.76 1.60 -2.17
CA LYS A 124 38.15 2.27 -0.91
C LYS A 124 37.51 1.55 0.29
N PRO A 125 38.19 1.58 1.47
CA PRO A 125 37.64 0.99 2.69
C PRO A 125 36.26 1.52 3.01
N ILE A 126 35.35 0.63 3.47
CA ILE A 126 33.96 0.95 3.76
C ILE A 126 33.72 0.86 5.26
N ARG A 127 33.07 1.89 5.80
CA ARG A 127 32.49 1.90 7.15
C ARG A 127 30.98 2.09 7.04
N ARG A 128 30.23 1.60 8.03
CA ARG A 128 28.76 1.62 8.04
C ARG A 128 28.24 2.44 9.22
N LEU A 129 27.46 3.45 8.92
CA LEU A 129 26.61 4.14 9.88
C LEU A 129 25.27 3.38 9.97
N TRP A 130 24.98 2.80 11.13
CA TRP A 130 23.75 2.04 11.36
C TRP A 130 22.89 2.74 12.39
N ILE A 131 21.94 3.54 11.91
CA ILE A 131 21.01 4.32 12.74
C ILE A 131 19.60 4.23 12.15
N SER A 132 18.59 4.19 13.02
CA SER A 132 17.15 4.19 12.65
C SER A 132 16.47 5.54 12.88
N SER A 133 17.23 6.55 13.29
CA SER A 133 16.78 7.91 13.58
C SER A 133 17.82 8.93 13.11
N VAL A 134 17.38 10.10 12.68
CA VAL A 134 18.24 11.21 12.22
C VAL A 134 18.28 12.37 13.22
N THR A 135 18.01 12.10 14.50
CA THR A 135 18.24 13.07 15.56
C THR A 135 19.73 13.41 15.69
N ASP A 136 20.06 14.63 16.13
CA ASP A 136 21.45 15.03 16.32
C ASP A 136 22.21 14.07 17.23
N LYS A 137 21.54 13.58 18.28
CA LYS A 137 22.09 12.59 19.19
C LYS A 137 22.41 11.27 18.49
N ALA A 138 21.45 10.71 17.75
CA ALA A 138 21.62 9.44 17.03
C ALA A 138 22.74 9.53 15.98
N ILE A 139 22.83 10.65 15.25
CA ILE A 139 23.90 10.87 14.27
C ILE A 139 25.26 10.93 14.98
N LYS A 140 25.41 11.71 16.04
CA LYS A 140 26.68 11.85 16.81
C LYS A 140 27.13 10.50 17.38
N GLU A 141 26.23 9.78 18.05
CA GLU A 141 26.53 8.46 18.62
C GLU A 141 26.86 7.42 17.52
N GLY A 142 26.12 7.46 16.40
CA GLY A 142 26.37 6.59 15.25
C GLY A 142 27.75 6.83 14.63
N PHE A 143 28.16 8.08 14.44
CA PHE A 143 29.49 8.41 13.93
C PHE A 143 30.61 8.06 14.92
N GLY A 144 30.34 8.07 16.24
CA GLY A 144 31.25 7.54 17.26
C GLY A 144 31.35 6.01 17.26
N ASN A 145 30.42 5.29 16.65
CA ASN A 145 30.31 3.82 16.66
C ASN A 145 30.21 3.21 15.25
N LEU A 146 30.89 3.80 14.27
CA LEU A 146 30.91 3.26 12.91
C LEU A 146 31.39 1.81 12.88
N LYS A 147 30.66 0.97 12.15
CA LYS A 147 30.95 -0.45 11.98
C LYS A 147 31.82 -0.70 10.76
N ASN A 148 32.51 -1.84 10.75
CA ASN A 148 33.22 -2.29 9.55
C ASN A 148 32.19 -2.68 8.47
N GLY A 149 32.37 -2.20 7.23
CA GLY A 149 31.49 -2.51 6.12
C GLY A 149 31.36 -4.02 5.85
N HIS A 150 32.41 -4.81 6.08
CA HIS A 150 32.40 -6.26 5.88
C HIS A 150 31.41 -7.02 6.78
N GLU A 151 31.01 -6.46 7.92
CA GLU A 151 29.97 -7.05 8.78
C GLU A 151 28.63 -7.17 8.06
N TYR A 152 28.41 -6.39 7.01
CA TYR A 152 27.17 -6.31 6.23
C TYR A 152 27.25 -7.01 4.85
N ASP A 153 28.35 -7.71 4.54
CA ASP A 153 28.52 -8.37 3.24
C ASP A 153 27.44 -9.43 2.98
N ASN A 154 27.05 -10.20 3.99
CA ASN A 154 25.99 -11.19 3.83
C ASN A 154 24.61 -10.54 3.64
N LEU A 155 24.37 -9.40 4.28
CA LEU A 155 23.14 -8.61 4.09
C LEU A 155 23.07 -8.09 2.65
N TYR A 156 24.19 -7.57 2.13
CA TYR A 156 24.31 -7.15 0.74
C TYR A 156 24.08 -8.31 -0.23
N ARG A 157 24.71 -9.48 0.00
CA ARG A 157 24.52 -10.68 -0.82
C ARG A 157 23.05 -11.10 -0.86
N ALA A 158 22.34 -11.05 0.28
CA ALA A 158 20.90 -11.33 0.33
C ALA A 158 20.07 -10.33 -0.50
N ALA A 159 20.44 -9.05 -0.48
CA ALA A 159 19.78 -8.02 -1.28
C ALA A 159 19.99 -8.21 -2.79
N VAL A 160 21.23 -8.51 -3.20
CA VAL A 160 21.57 -8.83 -4.60
C VAL A 160 20.80 -10.08 -5.04
N ALA A 161 20.84 -11.16 -4.24
CA ALA A 161 20.15 -12.42 -4.55
C ALA A 161 18.65 -12.19 -4.79
N ARG A 162 18.01 -11.35 -3.96
CA ARG A 162 16.60 -10.97 -4.14
C ARG A 162 16.36 -10.22 -5.46
N ALA A 163 17.19 -9.22 -5.75
CA ALA A 163 17.03 -8.42 -6.97
C ALA A 163 17.22 -9.26 -8.23
N GLU A 164 18.22 -10.17 -8.25
CA GLU A 164 18.47 -11.08 -9.35
C GLU A 164 17.33 -12.11 -9.52
N ALA A 165 16.82 -12.67 -8.42
CA ALA A 165 15.71 -13.60 -8.43
C ALA A 165 14.43 -12.96 -8.97
N ASP A 166 14.08 -11.75 -8.52
CA ASP A 166 12.93 -11.00 -8.99
C ASP A 166 13.07 -10.65 -10.49
N TRP A 167 14.29 -10.34 -10.95
CA TRP A 167 14.57 -10.12 -12.38
C TRP A 167 14.40 -11.40 -13.20
N LEU A 168 15.03 -12.51 -12.79
CA LEU A 168 14.99 -13.79 -13.52
C LEU A 168 13.56 -14.30 -13.66
N VAL A 169 12.85 -14.44 -12.57
CA VAL A 169 11.48 -15.00 -12.57
C VAL A 169 10.49 -14.01 -13.19
N GLY A 170 10.52 -12.74 -12.79
CA GLY A 170 9.56 -11.75 -13.25
C GLY A 170 9.71 -11.42 -14.75
N MET A 171 10.94 -11.28 -15.24
CA MET A 171 11.20 -10.94 -16.63
C MET A 171 10.89 -12.14 -17.56
N ASN A 172 11.39 -13.32 -17.23
CA ASN A 172 11.18 -14.52 -18.04
C ASN A 172 9.71 -14.95 -18.06
N GLY A 173 9.06 -15.06 -16.91
CA GLY A 173 7.65 -15.43 -16.83
C GLY A 173 6.74 -14.43 -17.55
N THR A 174 6.97 -13.12 -17.39
CA THR A 174 6.22 -12.07 -18.09
C THR A 174 6.39 -12.17 -19.61
N ARG A 175 7.63 -12.36 -20.11
CA ARG A 175 7.88 -12.49 -21.54
C ARG A 175 7.29 -13.77 -22.10
N ALA A 176 7.42 -14.89 -21.39
CA ALA A 176 6.87 -16.19 -21.82
C ALA A 176 5.34 -16.11 -22.01
N LEU A 177 4.62 -15.58 -20.98
CA LEU A 177 3.17 -15.38 -21.05
C LEU A 177 2.79 -14.42 -22.19
N THR A 178 3.48 -13.30 -22.30
CA THR A 178 3.18 -12.29 -23.32
C THR A 178 3.41 -12.79 -24.73
N CYS A 179 4.49 -13.56 -24.98
CA CYS A 179 4.79 -14.11 -26.29
C CYS A 179 3.83 -15.25 -26.67
N LYS A 180 3.61 -16.18 -25.76
CA LYS A 180 2.75 -17.34 -26.02
C LYS A 180 1.32 -16.95 -26.32
N TYR A 181 0.75 -16.07 -25.49
CA TYR A 181 -0.68 -15.71 -25.58
C TYR A 181 -0.94 -14.43 -26.37
N ASN A 182 0.09 -13.83 -26.94
CA ASN A 182 0.00 -12.57 -27.70
C ASN A 182 -0.81 -11.50 -26.98
N ALA A 183 -0.64 -11.40 -25.67
CA ALA A 183 -1.35 -10.49 -24.79
C ALA A 183 -0.39 -9.92 -23.73
N GLN A 184 -0.59 -8.66 -23.34
CA GLN A 184 0.21 -8.06 -22.27
C GLN A 184 -0.14 -8.69 -20.92
N LEU A 185 0.53 -9.76 -20.57
CA LEU A 185 0.37 -10.53 -19.35
C LEU A 185 1.65 -10.43 -18.53
N SER A 186 1.54 -10.05 -17.26
CA SER A 186 2.69 -9.96 -16.35
C SER A 186 2.47 -10.82 -15.12
N CYS A 187 3.51 -11.50 -14.67
CA CYS A 187 3.50 -12.27 -13.44
C CYS A 187 4.67 -11.86 -12.53
N GLY A 188 4.64 -12.32 -11.29
CA GLY A 188 5.70 -12.12 -10.31
C GLY A 188 5.25 -12.56 -8.93
N ARG A 189 6.23 -12.86 -8.06
CA ARG A 189 6.02 -13.46 -6.73
C ARG A 189 5.18 -12.65 -5.75
N VAL A 190 4.89 -11.37 -6.03
CA VAL A 190 4.02 -10.53 -5.19
C VAL A 190 2.71 -10.21 -5.91
N GLN A 191 2.78 -9.74 -7.16
CA GLN A 191 1.58 -9.31 -7.89
C GLN A 191 0.62 -10.48 -8.19
N THR A 192 1.16 -11.66 -8.50
CA THR A 192 0.33 -12.82 -8.86
C THR A 192 -0.41 -13.40 -7.63
N PRO A 193 0.23 -13.65 -6.49
CA PRO A 193 -0.48 -14.05 -5.27
C PRO A 193 -1.50 -13.00 -4.81
N THR A 194 -1.22 -11.71 -5.00
CA THR A 194 -2.19 -10.64 -4.68
C THR A 194 -3.48 -10.80 -5.50
N LEU A 195 -3.37 -11.09 -6.80
CA LEU A 195 -4.55 -11.38 -7.64
C LEU A 195 -5.24 -12.69 -7.21
N ALA A 196 -4.47 -13.73 -6.87
CA ALA A 196 -5.01 -15.01 -6.43
C ALA A 196 -5.83 -14.89 -5.13
N MET A 197 -5.39 -14.05 -4.18
CA MET A 197 -6.17 -13.76 -2.97
C MET A 197 -7.53 -13.14 -3.29
N ILE A 198 -7.58 -12.22 -4.25
CA ILE A 198 -8.84 -11.60 -4.68
C ILE A 198 -9.74 -12.63 -5.40
N ALA A 199 -9.15 -13.49 -6.24
CA ALA A 199 -9.89 -14.58 -6.91
C ALA A 199 -10.53 -15.52 -5.90
N LYS A 200 -9.77 -15.97 -4.90
CA LYS A 200 -10.25 -16.84 -3.82
C LYS A 200 -11.43 -16.19 -3.07
N ARG A 201 -11.33 -14.90 -2.76
CA ARG A 201 -12.43 -14.14 -2.14
C ARG A 201 -13.67 -14.06 -3.06
N GLU A 202 -13.50 -13.86 -4.37
CA GLU A 202 -14.63 -13.87 -5.31
C GLU A 202 -15.28 -15.25 -5.42
N GLU A 203 -14.50 -16.33 -5.29
CA GLU A 203 -15.00 -17.70 -5.24
C GLU A 203 -15.78 -17.98 -3.95
N GLU A 204 -15.22 -17.57 -2.80
CA GLU A 204 -15.91 -17.65 -1.50
C GLU A 204 -17.28 -16.96 -1.55
N ILE A 205 -17.35 -15.76 -2.14
CA ILE A 205 -18.60 -15.01 -2.31
C ILE A 205 -19.58 -15.74 -3.24
N ARG A 206 -19.08 -16.29 -4.35
CA ARG A 206 -19.91 -17.00 -5.34
C ARG A 206 -20.48 -18.32 -4.80
N ALA A 207 -19.65 -19.04 -4.04
CA ALA A 207 -20.03 -20.32 -3.44
C ALA A 207 -20.89 -20.16 -2.20
N PHE A 208 -20.99 -18.96 -1.64
CA PHE A 208 -21.70 -18.71 -0.40
C PHE A 208 -23.20 -18.93 -0.57
N LYS A 209 -23.78 -19.73 0.34
CA LYS A 209 -25.22 -19.97 0.45
C LYS A 209 -25.74 -19.30 1.72
N PRO A 210 -26.55 -18.25 1.60
CA PRO A 210 -27.15 -17.61 2.76
C PRO A 210 -28.00 -18.57 3.58
N LYS A 211 -27.83 -18.55 4.90
CA LYS A 211 -28.69 -19.29 5.86
C LYS A 211 -29.49 -18.29 6.65
N GLU A 212 -30.77 -18.56 6.84
CA GLU A 212 -31.62 -17.78 7.73
C GLU A 212 -31.26 -18.08 9.17
N TYR A 213 -31.29 -17.05 10.00
CA TYR A 213 -31.13 -17.19 11.45
C TYR A 213 -32.18 -16.35 12.17
N TYR A 214 -32.46 -16.72 13.38
CA TYR A 214 -33.49 -16.14 14.22
C TYR A 214 -32.86 -15.72 15.55
N GLY A 215 -33.06 -14.44 15.91
CA GLY A 215 -32.72 -13.89 17.20
C GLY A 215 -33.98 -13.54 17.96
N ILE A 216 -33.98 -13.67 19.28
CA ILE A 216 -35.11 -13.31 20.11
C ILE A 216 -34.70 -12.19 21.03
N THR A 217 -35.50 -11.13 21.07
CA THR A 217 -35.32 -10.03 22.01
C THR A 217 -36.58 -9.82 22.79
N LEU A 218 -36.46 -9.45 24.04
CA LEU A 218 -37.59 -9.02 24.85
C LEU A 218 -37.28 -7.69 25.54
N LYS A 219 -38.36 -6.96 25.81
CA LYS A 219 -38.28 -5.71 26.57
C LYS A 219 -38.86 -5.93 27.95
N ALA A 220 -38.07 -5.66 28.99
CA ALA A 220 -38.50 -5.76 30.37
C ALA A 220 -37.71 -4.76 31.23
N GLY A 221 -38.41 -3.91 31.98
CA GLY A 221 -37.86 -2.90 32.85
C GLY A 221 -37.02 -1.85 32.06
N ASP A 222 -37.51 -1.36 30.91
CA ASP A 222 -36.83 -0.44 30.01
C ASP A 222 -35.54 -0.96 29.41
N ILE A 223 -35.25 -2.27 29.57
CA ILE A 223 -34.06 -2.93 29.05
C ILE A 223 -34.44 -3.86 27.91
N THR A 224 -33.65 -3.84 26.84
CA THR A 224 -33.74 -4.84 25.78
C THR A 224 -32.82 -6.00 26.11
N TRP A 225 -33.42 -7.16 26.37
CA TRP A 225 -32.74 -8.40 26.64
C TRP A 225 -32.68 -9.23 25.39
N THR A 226 -31.51 -9.83 25.11
CA THR A 226 -31.30 -10.66 23.93
C THR A 226 -31.12 -12.11 24.39
N TRP A 227 -31.84 -13.02 23.77
CA TRP A 227 -31.72 -14.45 24.02
C TRP A 227 -30.31 -14.94 23.74
N LYS A 228 -29.81 -15.82 24.60
CA LYS A 228 -28.49 -16.41 24.52
C LYS A 228 -28.58 -17.91 24.60
N GLU A 229 -28.19 -18.61 23.53
CA GLU A 229 -28.24 -20.07 23.57
C GLU A 229 -27.30 -20.65 24.63
N PRO A 230 -27.79 -21.51 25.54
CA PRO A 230 -26.97 -21.98 26.65
C PRO A 230 -25.71 -22.75 26.24
N LYS A 231 -25.76 -23.55 25.16
CA LYS A 231 -24.65 -24.39 24.71
C LYS A 231 -23.61 -23.62 23.91
N SER A 232 -24.04 -22.91 22.85
CA SER A 232 -23.13 -22.22 21.93
C SER A 232 -22.79 -20.81 22.39
N LYS A 233 -23.53 -20.26 23.37
CA LYS A 233 -23.50 -18.85 23.81
C LYS A 233 -23.78 -17.85 22.69
N SER A 234 -24.35 -18.31 21.59
CA SER A 234 -24.76 -17.49 20.43
C SER A 234 -26.02 -16.71 20.76
N PHE A 235 -26.18 -15.52 20.18
CA PHE A 235 -27.41 -14.72 20.27
C PHE A 235 -28.40 -14.99 19.12
N ARG A 236 -28.24 -16.13 18.45
CA ARG A 236 -29.10 -16.56 17.35
C ARG A 236 -29.15 -18.07 17.23
N THR A 237 -30.24 -18.57 16.66
CA THR A 237 -30.41 -19.97 16.23
C THR A 237 -30.69 -20.04 14.74
N PHE A 238 -30.37 -21.18 14.11
CA PHE A 238 -30.73 -21.49 12.72
C PHE A 238 -31.98 -22.36 12.63
N ASN A 239 -32.58 -22.72 13.77
CA ASN A 239 -33.83 -23.50 13.86
C ASN A 239 -35.01 -22.56 14.12
N LYS A 240 -35.91 -22.47 13.15
CA LYS A 240 -37.09 -21.57 13.17
C LYS A 240 -38.08 -22.04 14.26
N GLU A 241 -38.41 -23.35 14.26
CA GLU A 241 -39.39 -23.91 15.19
C GLU A 241 -38.96 -23.62 16.62
N ARG A 242 -37.65 -23.81 16.92
CA ARG A 242 -37.11 -23.53 18.26
C ARG A 242 -37.25 -22.05 18.65
N ALA A 243 -37.07 -21.13 17.68
CA ALA A 243 -37.22 -19.69 17.94
C ALA A 243 -38.70 -19.34 18.19
N GLU A 244 -39.62 -19.93 17.44
CA GLU A 244 -41.07 -19.77 17.61
C GLU A 244 -41.53 -20.33 18.97
N GLU A 245 -41.16 -21.55 19.32
CA GLU A 245 -41.42 -22.18 20.63
C GLU A 245 -40.98 -21.29 21.80
N ILE A 246 -39.75 -20.79 21.76
CA ILE A 246 -39.22 -19.89 22.79
C ILE A 246 -40.07 -18.62 22.84
N SER A 247 -40.34 -18.02 21.71
CA SER A 247 -41.11 -16.75 21.66
C SER A 247 -42.55 -16.88 22.21
N ASP A 248 -43.18 -18.04 21.99
CA ASP A 248 -44.54 -18.30 22.49
C ASP A 248 -44.57 -18.56 23.99
N VAL A 249 -43.58 -19.31 24.52
CA VAL A 249 -43.48 -19.60 25.95
C VAL A 249 -43.17 -18.33 26.77
N LEU A 250 -42.53 -17.32 26.17
CA LEU A 250 -42.12 -16.09 26.86
C LEU A 250 -43.30 -15.12 27.09
N ARG A 251 -44.47 -15.30 26.40
CA ARG A 251 -45.61 -14.41 26.56
C ARG A 251 -46.20 -14.52 27.96
N ASN A 252 -46.48 -13.37 28.55
CA ASN A 252 -47.09 -13.28 29.92
C ASN A 252 -46.21 -13.86 31.03
N GLN A 253 -44.89 -14.02 30.82
CA GLN A 253 -43.93 -14.43 31.82
C GLN A 253 -43.21 -13.26 32.47
N SER A 254 -42.46 -13.51 33.48
CA SER A 254 -41.56 -12.55 34.13
C SER A 254 -40.11 -12.99 33.96
N LEU A 255 -39.20 -12.04 33.70
CA LEU A 255 -37.79 -12.25 33.65
C LEU A 255 -37.23 -12.15 35.09
N GLU A 256 -36.53 -13.18 35.55
CA GLU A 256 -35.79 -13.13 36.79
C GLU A 256 -34.33 -12.83 36.54
N VAL A 257 -33.79 -11.76 37.11
CA VAL A 257 -32.39 -11.35 36.99
C VAL A 257 -31.54 -12.33 37.79
N THR A 258 -30.70 -13.10 37.12
CA THR A 258 -29.87 -14.14 37.73
C THR A 258 -28.46 -13.67 38.03
N SER A 259 -27.95 -12.72 37.25
CA SER A 259 -26.60 -12.18 37.42
C SER A 259 -26.54 -10.71 37.02
N VAL A 260 -25.88 -9.91 37.83
CA VAL A 260 -25.49 -8.54 37.51
C VAL A 260 -24.00 -8.43 37.81
N THR A 261 -23.21 -8.15 36.79
CA THR A 261 -21.76 -8.00 36.93
C THR A 261 -21.36 -6.63 36.38
N SER A 262 -20.54 -5.93 37.15
CA SER A 262 -19.92 -4.68 36.74
C SER A 262 -18.39 -4.83 36.79
N LYS A 263 -17.72 -4.48 35.72
CA LYS A 263 -16.26 -4.56 35.64
C LYS A 263 -15.70 -3.28 35.00
N GLU A 264 -14.76 -2.66 35.68
CA GLU A 264 -13.98 -1.57 35.09
C GLU A 264 -13.09 -2.13 33.97
N LYS A 265 -13.21 -1.55 32.80
CA LYS A 265 -12.37 -1.84 31.63
C LYS A 265 -11.59 -0.61 31.21
N LYS A 266 -10.37 -0.86 30.74
CA LYS A 266 -9.48 0.17 30.20
C LYS A 266 -9.20 -0.14 28.73
N SER A 267 -9.42 0.84 27.86
CA SER A 267 -9.03 0.76 26.45
C SER A 267 -7.91 1.76 26.22
N PHE A 268 -6.78 1.28 25.70
CA PHE A 268 -5.63 2.10 25.36
C PHE A 268 -5.78 2.66 23.95
N ALA A 269 -5.12 3.78 23.67
CA ALA A 269 -5.06 4.33 22.34
C ALA A 269 -4.43 3.33 21.37
N PRO A 270 -4.90 3.28 20.11
CA PRO A 270 -4.21 2.53 19.07
C PRO A 270 -2.76 2.99 18.94
N GLY A 271 -1.83 2.09 18.58
CA GLY A 271 -0.42 2.42 18.39
C GLY A 271 -0.20 3.52 17.34
N LEU A 272 0.98 4.09 17.30
CA LEU A 272 1.36 5.07 16.27
C LEU A 272 1.21 4.49 14.87
N TYR A 273 1.20 5.34 13.86
CA TYR A 273 1.07 4.91 12.48
C TYR A 273 2.39 4.37 11.90
N ASP A 274 2.32 3.18 11.32
CA ASP A 274 3.11 2.79 10.17
C ASP A 274 2.40 3.24 8.87
N LEU A 275 3.06 3.08 7.72
CA LEU A 275 2.47 3.49 6.44
C LEU A 275 1.22 2.67 6.09
N THR A 276 1.25 1.34 6.29
CA THR A 276 0.14 0.45 5.91
C THR A 276 -1.13 0.79 6.71
N THR A 277 -1.01 0.97 8.01
CA THR A 277 -2.15 1.34 8.86
C THR A 277 -2.71 2.71 8.47
N LEU A 278 -1.86 3.70 8.22
CA LEU A 278 -2.29 5.01 7.76
C LEU A 278 -3.02 4.94 6.41
N GLN A 279 -2.51 4.15 5.46
CA GLN A 279 -3.16 3.94 4.16
C GLN A 279 -4.52 3.27 4.29
N ARG A 280 -4.63 2.25 5.16
CA ARG A 280 -5.89 1.53 5.43
C ARG A 280 -6.95 2.46 6.02
N GLU A 281 -6.60 3.22 7.03
CA GLU A 281 -7.54 4.15 7.68
C GLU A 281 -7.89 5.34 6.77
N ALA A 282 -6.94 5.89 6.01
CA ALA A 282 -7.21 6.94 5.03
C ALA A 282 -8.14 6.46 3.89
N ASN A 283 -8.02 5.18 3.49
CA ASN A 283 -8.91 4.58 2.53
C ASN A 283 -10.33 4.42 3.10
N ARG A 284 -10.47 3.91 4.33
CA ARG A 284 -11.78 3.79 5.01
C ARG A 284 -12.45 5.15 5.19
N LYS A 285 -11.73 6.15 5.73
CA LYS A 285 -12.27 7.45 6.13
C LYS A 285 -12.52 8.40 4.95
N TYR A 286 -11.63 8.39 3.96
CA TYR A 286 -11.64 9.38 2.87
C TYR A 286 -11.71 8.78 1.47
N GLY A 287 -11.70 7.45 1.33
CA GLY A 287 -11.64 6.78 0.03
C GLY A 287 -10.30 6.96 -0.71
N TYR A 288 -9.25 7.44 -0.03
CA TYR A 288 -7.94 7.65 -0.67
C TYR A 288 -7.30 6.31 -1.02
N SER A 289 -6.72 6.24 -2.22
CA SER A 289 -5.92 5.07 -2.58
C SER A 289 -4.62 5.00 -1.77
N ALA A 290 -4.04 3.80 -1.65
CA ALA A 290 -2.75 3.60 -1.00
C ALA A 290 -1.67 4.52 -1.60
N LYS A 291 -1.66 4.65 -2.95
CA LYS A 291 -0.71 5.51 -3.66
C LYS A 291 -0.99 7.00 -3.42
N GLN A 292 -2.25 7.42 -3.40
CA GLN A 292 -2.62 8.81 -3.10
C GLN A 292 -2.18 9.18 -1.68
N THR A 293 -2.43 8.33 -0.70
CA THR A 293 -1.99 8.54 0.69
C THR A 293 -0.47 8.67 0.79
N LEU A 294 0.28 7.76 0.13
CA LEU A 294 1.73 7.85 0.08
C LEU A 294 2.23 9.15 -0.54
N ASN A 295 1.63 9.59 -1.65
CA ASN A 295 2.02 10.84 -2.31
C ASN A 295 1.75 12.08 -1.43
N ILE A 296 0.63 12.09 -0.68
CA ILE A 296 0.33 13.16 0.28
C ILE A 296 1.36 13.16 1.41
N MET A 297 1.67 11.99 1.96
CA MET A 297 2.69 11.82 2.99
C MET A 297 4.06 12.30 2.53
N GLN A 298 4.44 11.97 1.29
CA GLN A 298 5.71 12.40 0.72
C GLN A 298 5.80 13.96 0.67
N ARG A 299 4.72 14.64 0.32
CA ARG A 299 4.66 16.12 0.33
C ARG A 299 4.76 16.69 1.75
N LEU A 300 4.09 16.07 2.73
CA LEU A 300 4.14 16.48 4.14
C LEU A 300 5.54 16.28 4.74
N TYR A 301 6.25 15.24 4.33
CA TYR A 301 7.62 14.95 4.73
C TYR A 301 8.66 15.83 4.02
N GLU A 302 8.65 15.88 2.67
CA GLU A 302 9.73 16.52 1.90
C GLU A 302 9.55 18.04 1.80
N ASN A 303 8.33 18.48 1.45
CA ASN A 303 8.07 19.88 1.15
C ASN A 303 7.69 20.68 2.41
N ARG A 304 6.82 20.11 3.24
CA ARG A 304 6.35 20.75 4.47
C ARG A 304 7.25 20.48 5.67
N LYS A 305 7.91 19.32 5.71
CA LYS A 305 8.77 18.84 6.78
C LYS A 305 8.06 18.72 8.15
N VAL A 306 6.76 18.54 8.14
CA VAL A 306 5.91 18.49 9.34
C VAL A 306 5.63 17.10 9.86
N LEU A 307 5.93 16.07 9.06
CA LEU A 307 5.84 14.65 9.46
C LEU A 307 7.16 13.94 9.22
N THR A 308 7.41 12.86 9.95
CA THR A 308 8.57 12.01 9.79
C THR A 308 8.49 11.15 8.52
N TYR A 309 9.52 10.37 8.24
CA TYR A 309 9.62 9.58 7.02
C TYR A 309 8.43 8.62 6.84
N PRO A 310 7.76 8.64 5.67
CA PRO A 310 6.48 7.93 5.50
C PRO A 310 6.60 6.42 5.30
N ARG A 311 7.73 5.90 4.80
CA ARG A 311 7.85 4.48 4.43
C ARG A 311 8.45 3.68 5.58
N THR A 312 7.68 3.50 6.63
CA THR A 312 8.04 2.72 7.80
C THR A 312 6.99 1.64 8.09
N ASP A 313 7.43 0.50 8.57
CA ASP A 313 6.61 -0.59 9.10
C ASP A 313 6.52 -0.57 10.63
N SER A 314 7.26 0.33 11.29
CA SER A 314 7.26 0.45 12.73
C SER A 314 6.12 1.34 13.22
N ARG A 315 5.48 0.91 14.31
CA ARG A 315 4.52 1.69 15.11
C ARG A 315 5.13 2.20 16.42
N TYR A 316 6.45 2.12 16.53
CA TYR A 316 7.19 2.48 17.74
C TYR A 316 8.17 3.60 17.44
N ILE A 317 8.51 4.35 18.49
CA ILE A 317 9.62 5.31 18.48
C ILE A 317 10.75 4.82 19.37
N GLY A 318 11.97 5.25 19.06
CA GLY A 318 13.13 5.00 19.91
C GLY A 318 13.13 5.87 21.16
N LYS A 319 13.91 5.46 22.16
CA LYS A 319 14.13 6.25 23.39
C LYS A 319 14.77 7.59 23.13
N ASP A 320 15.55 7.74 22.06
CA ASP A 320 16.17 8.98 21.61
C ASP A 320 15.16 10.05 21.18
N ILE A 321 13.96 9.63 20.74
CA ILE A 321 12.86 10.52 20.34
C ILE A 321 12.10 11.07 21.56
N VAL A 322 12.05 10.33 22.67
CA VAL A 322 11.25 10.70 23.85
C VAL A 322 11.56 12.12 24.38
N PRO A 323 12.83 12.57 24.49
CA PRO A 323 13.15 13.94 24.91
C PRO A 323 12.58 15.03 23.99
N THR A 324 12.37 14.73 22.70
CA THR A 324 11.87 15.69 21.70
C THR A 324 10.35 15.82 21.69
N ILE A 325 9.61 14.95 22.39
CA ILE A 325 8.14 14.92 22.37
C ILE A 325 7.53 16.28 22.76
N LYS A 326 8.06 16.95 23.78
CA LYS A 326 7.52 18.27 24.19
C LYS A 326 7.71 19.34 23.12
N GLU A 327 8.78 19.29 22.37
CA GLU A 327 9.05 20.22 21.26
C GLU A 327 8.09 19.96 20.10
N ARG A 328 7.85 18.67 19.76
CA ARG A 328 6.86 18.24 18.77
C ARG A 328 5.43 18.64 19.15
N LEU A 329 5.08 18.52 20.44
CA LEU A 329 3.79 19.02 20.95
C LEU A 329 3.63 20.52 20.76
N ARG A 330 4.67 21.32 21.02
CA ARG A 330 4.65 22.78 20.76
C ARG A 330 4.48 23.08 19.28
N ALA A 331 5.20 22.36 18.42
CA ALA A 331 5.17 22.57 16.98
C ALA A 331 3.81 22.26 16.35
N CYS A 332 3.10 21.26 16.84
CA CYS A 332 1.77 20.89 16.34
C CYS A 332 0.61 21.59 17.08
N ALA A 333 0.85 22.36 18.15
CA ALA A 333 -0.19 22.99 18.96
C ALA A 333 -0.85 24.19 18.26
N THR A 334 -1.47 23.97 17.11
CA THR A 334 -2.17 24.98 16.31
C THR A 334 -3.57 24.52 15.94
N GLY A 335 -4.49 25.47 15.69
CA GLY A 335 -5.87 25.18 15.31
C GLY A 335 -6.54 24.19 16.27
N PRO A 336 -7.13 23.09 15.78
CA PRO A 336 -7.87 22.12 16.60
C PRO A 336 -6.97 21.35 17.59
N TYR A 337 -5.66 21.34 17.38
CA TYR A 337 -4.72 20.59 18.23
C TYR A 337 -4.22 21.41 19.43
N ARG A 338 -4.51 22.72 19.47
CA ARG A 338 -4.02 23.62 20.52
C ARG A 338 -4.43 23.19 21.92
N LYS A 339 -5.71 22.84 22.10
CA LYS A 339 -6.25 22.41 23.39
C LYS A 339 -5.68 21.05 23.83
N PRO A 340 -5.74 19.97 23.04
CA PRO A 340 -5.22 18.67 23.45
C PRO A 340 -3.70 18.64 23.60
N ALA A 341 -2.94 19.31 22.73
CA ALA A 341 -1.48 19.41 22.90
C ALA A 341 -1.09 20.24 24.12
N GLY A 342 -1.81 21.35 24.38
CA GLY A 342 -1.61 22.19 25.56
C GLY A 342 -1.78 21.42 26.86
N ALA A 343 -2.80 20.58 26.98
CA ALA A 343 -3.01 19.74 28.15
C ALA A 343 -1.83 18.79 28.43
N LEU A 344 -1.23 18.23 27.36
CA LEU A 344 -0.06 17.35 27.47
C LEU A 344 1.25 18.10 27.81
N MET A 345 1.42 19.32 27.32
CA MET A 345 2.64 20.11 27.60
C MET A 345 2.84 20.40 29.11
N ASN A 346 1.73 20.55 29.84
CA ASN A 346 1.73 20.85 31.27
C ASN A 346 1.93 19.62 32.16
N GLN A 347 2.07 18.41 31.55
CA GLN A 347 2.24 17.15 32.25
C GLN A 347 3.58 16.48 31.89
N PRO A 348 4.11 15.61 32.76
CA PRO A 348 5.20 14.72 32.37
C PRO A 348 4.81 13.86 31.16
N VAL A 349 5.75 13.65 30.23
CA VAL A 349 5.52 12.77 29.07
C VAL A 349 5.33 11.33 29.54
N ARG A 350 4.19 10.75 29.23
CA ARG A 350 3.86 9.36 29.57
C ARG A 350 4.43 8.39 28.53
N ALA A 351 5.75 8.33 28.41
CA ALA A 351 6.42 7.36 27.56
C ALA A 351 6.32 5.97 28.20
N ASN A 352 5.80 5.00 27.45
CA ASN A 352 5.65 3.61 27.90
C ASN A 352 5.87 2.63 26.75
N GLY A 353 5.97 1.34 27.08
CA GLY A 353 6.26 0.27 26.11
C GLY A 353 5.19 0.01 25.06
N SER A 354 4.04 0.73 25.08
CA SER A 354 3.01 0.59 24.04
C SER A 354 3.40 1.29 22.74
N PHE A 355 4.28 2.30 22.81
CA PHE A 355 4.75 3.05 21.63
C PHE A 355 6.25 3.42 21.67
N VAL A 356 6.99 3.08 22.74
CA VAL A 356 8.43 3.31 22.87
C VAL A 356 9.13 1.97 23.06
N ASP A 357 9.83 1.50 22.02
CA ASP A 357 10.58 0.25 22.10
C ASP A 357 11.64 0.22 20.99
N ASP A 358 12.92 0.38 21.36
CA ASP A 358 14.05 0.39 20.41
C ASP A 358 14.16 -0.90 19.60
N LYS A 359 13.71 -2.05 20.16
CA LYS A 359 13.77 -3.36 19.47
C LYS A 359 12.72 -3.54 18.39
N LYS A 360 11.67 -2.72 18.43
CA LYS A 360 10.56 -2.74 17.46
C LYS A 360 10.63 -1.60 16.46
N VAL A 361 11.67 -0.78 16.53
CA VAL A 361 12.03 0.18 15.48
C VAL A 361 12.91 -0.55 14.50
N SER A 362 12.45 -0.63 13.23
CA SER A 362 13.20 -1.22 12.12
C SER A 362 14.17 -0.19 11.51
N ASP A 363 14.14 0.01 10.21
CA ASP A 363 14.94 1.01 9.50
C ASP A 363 14.53 2.45 9.88
N HIS A 364 13.27 2.64 10.23
CA HIS A 364 12.67 3.92 10.63
C HIS A 364 11.66 3.74 11.77
N HIS A 365 11.53 4.75 12.60
CA HIS A 365 10.48 4.80 13.63
C HIS A 365 9.11 5.15 13.03
N ALA A 366 8.06 5.06 13.84
CA ALA A 366 6.68 5.39 13.47
C ALA A 366 6.53 6.79 12.86
N ILE A 367 5.45 6.98 12.10
CA ILE A 367 5.07 8.27 11.52
C ILE A 367 4.50 9.17 12.62
N ILE A 368 5.19 10.27 12.90
CA ILE A 368 4.82 11.27 13.93
C ILE A 368 5.07 12.70 13.43
N PRO A 369 4.50 13.73 14.08
CA PRO A 369 4.86 15.12 13.80
C PRO A 369 6.34 15.38 14.08
N THR A 370 6.95 16.30 13.32
CA THR A 370 8.29 16.82 13.57
C THR A 370 8.27 18.01 14.51
N GLU A 371 9.43 18.58 14.81
CA GLU A 371 9.61 19.83 15.56
C GLU A 371 9.32 21.09 14.72
N GLN A 372 8.97 20.92 13.43
CA GLN A 372 8.64 22.03 12.53
C GLN A 372 7.27 22.61 12.83
N PHE A 373 7.20 23.93 13.08
CA PHE A 373 5.94 24.64 13.26
C PHE A 373 5.03 24.53 12.03
N VAL A 374 3.76 24.26 12.29
CA VAL A 374 2.77 23.96 11.25
C VAL A 374 1.94 25.18 10.90
N GLN A 375 1.82 25.43 9.59
CA GLN A 375 0.91 26.44 9.03
C GLN A 375 -0.22 25.71 8.29
N LEU A 376 -1.32 25.43 8.99
CA LEU A 376 -2.44 24.66 8.45
C LEU A 376 -3.08 25.33 7.21
N ASP A 377 -3.10 26.66 7.18
CA ASP A 377 -3.71 27.42 6.07
C ASP A 377 -2.97 27.25 4.74
N HIS A 378 -1.69 26.92 4.80
CA HIS A 378 -0.89 26.64 3.61
C HIS A 378 -1.02 25.20 3.10
N MET A 379 -1.71 24.31 3.83
CA MET A 379 -1.94 22.94 3.43
C MET A 379 -3.17 22.80 2.52
N THR A 380 -3.09 21.91 1.55
CA THR A 380 -4.27 21.47 0.80
C THR A 380 -5.24 20.72 1.74
N ASN A 381 -6.50 20.59 1.33
CA ASN A 381 -7.49 19.83 2.11
C ASN A 381 -7.06 18.37 2.32
N GLU A 382 -6.44 17.75 1.31
CA GLU A 382 -5.91 16.38 1.41
C GLU A 382 -4.74 16.30 2.41
N GLU A 383 -3.81 17.27 2.37
CA GLU A 383 -2.69 17.36 3.30
C GLU A 383 -3.19 17.53 4.74
N ARG A 384 -4.19 18.41 4.96
CA ARG A 384 -4.79 18.61 6.30
C ARG A 384 -5.41 17.33 6.84
N LYS A 385 -6.15 16.58 6.02
CA LYS A 385 -6.79 15.32 6.43
C LYS A 385 -5.79 14.28 6.90
N ILE A 386 -4.71 14.06 6.14
CA ILE A 386 -3.67 13.10 6.52
C ILE A 386 -2.86 13.59 7.72
N TYR A 387 -2.55 14.89 7.77
CA TYR A 387 -1.89 15.50 8.92
C TYR A 387 -2.72 15.36 10.19
N ASP A 388 -4.04 15.60 10.11
CA ASP A 388 -4.98 15.45 11.23
C ASP A 388 -4.97 14.03 11.80
N MET A 389 -5.01 13.01 10.92
CA MET A 389 -4.93 11.60 11.36
C MET A 389 -3.65 11.36 12.17
N VAL A 390 -2.50 11.78 11.65
CA VAL A 390 -1.21 11.52 12.29
C VAL A 390 -1.08 12.28 13.61
N VAL A 391 -1.46 13.55 13.65
CA VAL A 391 -1.37 14.36 14.88
C VAL A 391 -2.29 13.83 15.96
N ARG A 392 -3.54 13.54 15.64
CA ARG A 392 -4.48 12.98 16.62
C ARG A 392 -4.00 11.64 17.17
N ARG A 393 -3.46 10.77 16.32
CA ARG A 393 -2.87 9.50 16.75
C ARG A 393 -1.65 9.72 17.66
N PHE A 394 -0.77 10.63 17.33
CA PHE A 394 0.37 11.01 18.16
C PHE A 394 -0.05 11.57 19.52
N LEU A 395 -1.05 12.43 19.54
CA LEU A 395 -1.59 12.97 20.80
C LEU A 395 -2.24 11.85 21.63
N SER A 396 -3.05 10.99 21.01
CA SER A 396 -3.84 9.96 21.70
C SER A 396 -2.97 8.97 22.49
N VAL A 397 -1.80 8.55 21.97
CA VAL A 397 -0.91 7.61 22.68
C VAL A 397 -0.28 8.23 23.94
N LEU A 398 -0.28 9.54 24.04
CA LEU A 398 0.23 10.29 25.20
C LEU A 398 -0.85 10.53 26.27
N TYR A 399 -2.12 10.35 25.93
CA TYR A 399 -3.25 10.49 26.85
C TYR A 399 -3.42 9.24 27.73
N PRO A 400 -4.13 9.36 28.88
CA PRO A 400 -4.51 8.20 29.68
C PRO A 400 -5.48 7.28 28.94
N PRO A 401 -5.65 6.04 29.37
CA PRO A 401 -6.61 5.13 28.76
C PRO A 401 -8.05 5.65 28.89
N PHE A 402 -8.90 5.26 27.95
CA PHE A 402 -10.34 5.37 28.08
C PHE A 402 -10.81 4.36 29.13
N VAL A 403 -11.48 4.83 30.18
CA VAL A 403 -11.95 4.01 31.30
C VAL A 403 -13.47 3.98 31.32
N TYR A 404 -14.02 2.79 31.33
CA TYR A 404 -15.46 2.58 31.40
C TYR A 404 -15.80 1.38 32.25
N GLU A 405 -16.99 1.40 32.81
CA GLU A 405 -17.60 0.31 33.53
C GLU A 405 -18.50 -0.46 32.58
N GLN A 406 -18.18 -1.74 32.33
CA GLN A 406 -19.00 -2.64 31.54
C GLN A 406 -19.95 -3.36 32.49
N VAL A 407 -21.24 -3.05 32.37
CA VAL A 407 -22.29 -3.74 33.09
C VAL A 407 -22.84 -4.84 32.20
N SER A 408 -22.88 -6.06 32.72
CA SER A 408 -23.47 -7.20 32.02
C SER A 408 -24.50 -7.84 32.95
N MET A 409 -25.71 -8.04 32.45
CA MET A 409 -26.81 -8.66 33.14
C MET A 409 -27.23 -9.93 32.43
N GLU A 410 -27.56 -10.95 33.21
CA GLU A 410 -28.19 -12.18 32.72
C GLU A 410 -29.50 -12.39 33.48
N GLY A 411 -30.51 -12.87 32.77
CA GLY A 411 -31.81 -13.19 33.32
C GLY A 411 -32.36 -14.49 32.72
N ILE A 412 -33.27 -15.13 33.42
CA ILE A 412 -33.93 -16.36 32.97
C ILE A 412 -35.43 -16.12 32.87
N VAL A 413 -36.02 -16.65 31.79
CA VAL A 413 -37.47 -16.70 31.55
C VAL A 413 -37.80 -18.10 31.06
N ALA A 414 -38.68 -18.81 31.76
CA ALA A 414 -39.13 -20.18 31.39
C ALA A 414 -37.96 -21.15 31.06
N GLY A 415 -36.83 -21.01 31.75
CA GLY A 415 -35.63 -21.83 31.52
C GLY A 415 -34.66 -21.30 30.41
N GLU A 416 -35.05 -20.29 29.67
CA GLU A 416 -34.23 -19.70 28.61
C GLU A 416 -33.41 -18.54 29.15
N LEU A 417 -32.14 -18.43 28.69
CA LEU A 417 -31.19 -17.41 29.13
C LEU A 417 -31.24 -16.18 28.25
N PHE A 418 -31.30 -15.02 28.89
CA PHE A 418 -31.25 -13.71 28.25
C PHE A 418 -30.08 -12.89 28.80
N ALA A 419 -29.50 -12.03 27.96
CA ALA A 419 -28.41 -11.16 28.35
C ALA A 419 -28.65 -9.72 27.90
N ALA A 420 -28.19 -8.79 28.72
CA ALA A 420 -28.14 -7.34 28.39
C ALA A 420 -26.77 -6.78 28.74
N SER A 421 -26.31 -5.79 27.97
CA SER A 421 -25.02 -5.14 28.15
C SER A 421 -25.18 -3.63 28.17
N GLY A 422 -24.39 -2.96 29.00
CA GLY A 422 -24.35 -1.53 29.09
C GLY A 422 -22.96 -1.02 29.40
N LYS A 423 -22.70 0.24 29.06
CA LYS A 423 -21.39 0.87 29.23
C LYS A 423 -21.54 2.24 29.87
N VAL A 424 -20.86 2.44 30.98
CA VAL A 424 -20.81 3.72 31.70
C VAL A 424 -19.39 4.29 31.58
N VAL A 425 -19.24 5.41 30.91
CA VAL A 425 -17.94 6.07 30.75
C VAL A 425 -17.53 6.72 32.06
N LYS A 426 -16.36 6.38 32.58
CA LYS A 426 -15.74 6.96 33.77
C LYS A 426 -14.74 8.07 33.41
N SER A 427 -13.97 7.84 32.35
CA SER A 427 -13.00 8.81 31.82
C SER A 427 -12.86 8.65 30.32
N ALA A 428 -13.01 9.71 29.56
CA ALA A 428 -12.87 9.71 28.12
C ALA A 428 -11.41 9.46 27.67
N GLY A 429 -10.41 9.84 28.48
CA GLY A 429 -9.01 9.56 28.21
C GLY A 429 -8.58 9.98 26.81
N TRP A 430 -7.93 9.08 26.06
CA TRP A 430 -7.44 9.36 24.71
C TRP A 430 -8.54 9.68 23.69
N LYS A 431 -9.78 9.29 23.94
CA LYS A 431 -10.90 9.60 23.05
C LYS A 431 -11.23 11.08 22.98
N ASP A 432 -10.88 11.87 24.01
CA ASP A 432 -11.04 13.31 24.01
C ASP A 432 -10.26 14.01 22.88
N VAL A 433 -9.20 13.38 22.37
CA VAL A 433 -8.42 13.90 21.24
C VAL A 433 -9.25 13.93 19.95
N TYR A 434 -10.25 13.04 19.80
CA TYR A 434 -11.04 12.89 18.58
C TYR A 434 -12.36 13.69 18.58
N GLU A 435 -12.68 14.44 19.67
CA GLU A 435 -13.83 15.35 19.77
C GLU A 435 -15.10 14.79 19.11
N ASN A 436 -15.82 13.90 19.79
CA ASN A 436 -17.15 13.38 19.39
C ASN A 436 -17.29 12.90 17.92
N THR A 437 -16.21 12.54 17.26
CA THR A 437 -16.36 11.74 16.06
C THR A 437 -16.77 10.34 16.49
N ASP A 438 -17.90 9.84 15.95
CA ASP A 438 -18.32 8.44 16.05
C ASP A 438 -17.34 7.50 15.30
N ASP A 439 -16.04 7.81 15.38
CA ASP A 439 -14.95 6.95 14.95
C ASP A 439 -14.81 5.79 15.97
N THR A 440 -15.86 5.01 16.10
CA THR A 440 -15.74 3.66 16.64
C THR A 440 -14.99 2.87 15.58
N GLU A 441 -13.71 2.63 15.86
CA GLU A 441 -12.93 1.55 15.22
C GLU A 441 -13.60 0.21 15.61
N GLU A 442 -14.77 -0.05 15.07
CA GLU A 442 -15.25 -1.41 14.96
C GLU A 442 -14.54 -1.96 13.73
N ASP A 443 -13.65 -2.90 13.93
CA ASP A 443 -13.09 -3.72 12.86
C ASP A 443 -14.26 -4.33 12.10
N GLU A 444 -14.66 -3.73 10.98
CA GLU A 444 -15.69 -4.25 10.07
C GLU A 444 -15.32 -5.62 9.48
N ASP A 445 -14.09 -6.09 9.73
CA ASP A 445 -13.63 -7.42 9.34
C ASP A 445 -14.21 -8.57 10.20
N THR A 446 -14.93 -8.26 11.28
CA THR A 446 -15.67 -9.31 12.03
C THR A 446 -17.05 -9.49 11.38
N ALA A 447 -17.12 -10.46 10.51
CA ALA A 447 -18.26 -10.81 9.66
C ALA A 447 -19.58 -11.19 10.39
N ASP A 448 -19.75 -10.86 11.65
CA ASP A 448 -20.92 -11.31 12.40
C ASP A 448 -21.38 -10.33 13.50
N ASP A 449 -21.89 -9.17 13.08
CA ASP A 449 -22.56 -8.18 13.95
C ASP A 449 -23.72 -8.78 14.76
N ALA A 450 -24.27 -9.91 14.31
CA ALA A 450 -25.35 -10.64 14.98
C ALA A 450 -24.90 -11.38 16.27
N GLN A 451 -23.60 -11.38 16.58
CA GLN A 451 -23.06 -12.03 17.80
C GLN A 451 -22.69 -11.05 18.92
N LYS A 452 -22.84 -9.74 18.70
CA LYS A 452 -22.54 -8.72 19.73
C LYS A 452 -23.81 -8.13 20.31
N LEU A 453 -23.88 -8.06 21.65
CA LEU A 453 -24.91 -7.30 22.36
C LEU A 453 -24.67 -5.81 22.11
N LYS A 454 -25.73 -5.08 21.78
CA LYS A 454 -25.67 -3.61 21.74
C LYS A 454 -25.61 -3.06 23.15
N ASP A 455 -24.65 -2.19 23.42
CA ASP A 455 -24.61 -1.47 24.70
C ASP A 455 -25.80 -0.53 24.80
N GLN A 456 -26.45 -0.53 25.97
CA GLN A 456 -27.57 0.32 26.31
C GLN A 456 -27.35 0.94 27.69
N LYS A 457 -28.14 1.96 28.02
CA LYS A 457 -28.14 2.53 29.38
C LYS A 457 -28.87 1.55 30.29
N LEU A 458 -28.17 0.93 31.22
CA LEU A 458 -28.76 -0.02 32.17
C LEU A 458 -29.05 0.67 33.50
N PRO A 459 -30.25 0.50 34.08
CA PRO A 459 -30.55 0.92 35.45
C PRO A 459 -29.81 0.03 36.48
N GLN A 460 -29.70 0.50 37.70
CA GLN A 460 -29.20 -0.33 38.80
C GLN A 460 -30.19 -1.42 39.13
N MET A 461 -29.79 -2.67 39.05
CA MET A 461 -30.61 -3.83 39.33
C MET A 461 -29.89 -4.80 40.28
N LYS A 462 -30.67 -5.62 41.00
CA LYS A 462 -30.16 -6.62 41.91
C LYS A 462 -30.51 -8.02 41.38
N LYS A 463 -29.67 -9.00 41.74
CA LYS A 463 -29.98 -10.40 41.51
C LYS A 463 -31.28 -10.78 42.25
N GLY A 464 -32.15 -11.51 41.57
CA GLY A 464 -33.45 -11.96 42.10
C GLY A 464 -34.60 -10.99 41.75
N GLU A 465 -34.35 -9.83 41.17
CA GLU A 465 -35.41 -8.93 40.70
C GLU A 465 -36.20 -9.59 39.58
N ARG A 466 -37.53 -9.45 39.63
CA ARG A 466 -38.47 -9.95 38.62
C ARG A 466 -39.04 -8.79 37.82
N LEU A 467 -38.90 -8.88 36.53
CA LEU A 467 -39.33 -7.86 35.59
C LEU A 467 -40.50 -8.39 34.73
N HIS A 468 -41.54 -7.63 34.64
CA HIS A 468 -42.63 -7.92 33.72
C HIS A 468 -42.15 -7.74 32.26
N ILE A 469 -42.45 -8.73 31.42
CA ILE A 469 -42.12 -8.66 29.98
C ILE A 469 -43.18 -7.84 29.26
N GLU A 470 -42.74 -6.71 28.72
CA GLU A 470 -43.62 -5.78 27.99
C GLU A 470 -43.83 -6.22 26.54
N ASN A 471 -42.79 -6.75 25.91
CA ASN A 471 -42.84 -7.15 24.51
C ASN A 471 -41.79 -8.25 24.23
N VAL A 472 -42.12 -9.17 23.34
CA VAL A 472 -41.24 -10.20 22.81
C VAL A 472 -41.17 -10.03 21.29
N SER A 473 -40.01 -9.99 20.72
CA SER A 473 -39.82 -9.82 19.27
C SER A 473 -38.86 -10.88 18.74
N MET A 474 -39.25 -11.58 17.71
CA MET A 474 -38.39 -12.46 16.94
C MET A 474 -37.81 -11.71 15.75
N ASN A 475 -36.50 -11.63 15.65
CA ASN A 475 -35.76 -10.95 14.58
C ASN A 475 -35.22 -12.01 13.62
N THR A 476 -35.57 -11.87 12.33
CA THR A 476 -35.07 -12.75 11.27
C THR A 476 -33.94 -12.06 10.52
N GLY A 477 -32.85 -12.77 10.30
CA GLY A 477 -31.73 -12.31 9.49
C GLY A 477 -31.22 -13.39 8.57
N ARG A 478 -30.35 -13.00 7.64
CA ARG A 478 -29.64 -13.93 6.76
C ARG A 478 -28.14 -13.73 6.90
N THR A 479 -27.37 -14.82 6.94
CA THR A 479 -25.92 -14.74 6.90
C THR A 479 -25.49 -14.07 5.58
N LYS A 480 -24.43 -13.26 5.64
CA LYS A 480 -23.89 -12.54 4.48
C LYS A 480 -22.58 -13.20 4.02
N PRO A 481 -22.29 -13.17 2.72
CA PRO A 481 -20.99 -13.59 2.24
C PRO A 481 -19.89 -12.67 2.81
N PRO A 482 -18.61 -13.12 2.81
CA PRO A 482 -17.52 -12.23 3.16
C PRO A 482 -17.50 -11.01 2.21
N ALA A 483 -17.16 -9.85 2.75
CA ALA A 483 -17.09 -8.62 1.97
C ALA A 483 -16.01 -8.71 0.88
N ARG A 484 -16.24 -8.05 -0.26
CA ARG A 484 -15.20 -7.89 -1.28
C ARG A 484 -14.04 -7.07 -0.75
N PHE A 485 -12.87 -7.25 -1.35
CA PHE A 485 -11.73 -6.43 -0.99
C PHE A 485 -11.98 -4.96 -1.32
N THR A 486 -11.59 -4.10 -0.39
CA THR A 486 -11.26 -2.69 -0.62
C THR A 486 -9.74 -2.56 -0.68
N GLU A 487 -9.17 -1.40 -1.03
CA GLU A 487 -7.72 -1.23 -0.91
C GLU A 487 -7.23 -1.40 0.53
N ALA A 488 -8.01 -0.96 1.52
CA ALA A 488 -7.69 -1.13 2.93
C ALA A 488 -7.57 -2.61 3.33
N THR A 489 -8.55 -3.43 2.97
CA THR A 489 -8.57 -4.85 3.31
C THR A 489 -7.58 -5.66 2.47
N LEU A 490 -7.31 -5.24 1.22
CA LEU A 490 -6.27 -5.84 0.40
C LEU A 490 -4.86 -5.58 0.97
N LEU A 491 -4.57 -4.35 1.42
CA LEU A 491 -3.32 -4.03 2.11
C LEU A 491 -3.13 -4.89 3.36
N ALA A 492 -4.19 -5.08 4.15
CA ALA A 492 -4.15 -5.96 5.32
C ALA A 492 -3.87 -7.42 4.94
N ALA A 493 -4.49 -7.91 3.86
CA ALA A 493 -4.25 -9.27 3.37
C ALA A 493 -2.83 -9.44 2.79
N MET A 494 -2.28 -8.42 2.13
CA MET A 494 -0.89 -8.44 1.66
C MET A 494 0.10 -8.42 2.84
N GLU A 495 -0.20 -7.68 3.91
CA GLU A 495 0.62 -7.63 5.12
C GLU A 495 0.58 -8.96 5.90
N ASN A 496 -0.58 -9.60 5.98
CA ASN A 496 -0.75 -10.90 6.61
C ASN A 496 -1.51 -11.87 5.69
N PRO A 497 -0.84 -12.51 4.72
CA PRO A 497 -1.47 -13.38 3.75
C PRO A 497 -1.73 -14.81 4.26
N VAL A 498 -1.45 -15.12 5.54
CA VAL A 498 -1.52 -16.46 6.12
C VAL A 498 -2.88 -17.16 5.87
N ARG A 499 -3.99 -16.42 5.93
CA ARG A 499 -5.34 -16.95 5.63
C ARG A 499 -5.49 -17.50 4.21
N TYR A 500 -4.65 -17.06 3.28
CA TYR A 500 -4.70 -17.42 1.85
C TYR A 500 -3.68 -18.48 1.47
N MET A 501 -2.85 -18.91 2.42
CA MET A 501 -1.93 -20.03 2.24
C MET A 501 -2.72 -21.34 2.16
N GLU A 502 -2.21 -22.27 1.39
CA GLU A 502 -2.78 -23.62 1.27
C GLU A 502 -2.18 -24.56 2.30
N SER A 503 -0.90 -24.36 2.61
CA SER A 503 -0.20 -25.16 3.62
C SER A 503 -0.43 -24.61 5.03
N HIS A 504 -0.62 -25.51 6.00
CA HIS A 504 -0.55 -25.19 7.42
C HIS A 504 0.89 -25.08 7.92
N ASP A 505 1.84 -24.73 7.04
CA ASP A 505 3.24 -24.56 7.44
C ASP A 505 3.39 -23.33 8.35
N THR A 506 3.50 -23.61 9.64
CA THR A 506 3.68 -22.61 10.68
C THR A 506 4.98 -21.82 10.53
N LYS A 507 6.03 -22.40 9.90
CA LYS A 507 7.30 -21.70 9.63
C LYS A 507 7.14 -20.68 8.50
N ALA A 508 6.49 -21.07 7.41
CA ALA A 508 6.19 -20.18 6.31
C ALA A 508 5.29 -19.01 6.75
N ALA A 509 4.23 -19.32 7.51
CA ALA A 509 3.34 -18.32 8.09
C ALA A 509 4.07 -17.34 9.02
N LYS A 510 4.96 -17.85 9.89
CA LYS A 510 5.79 -17.04 10.79
C LYS A 510 6.76 -16.16 10.00
N THR A 511 7.43 -16.73 8.99
CA THR A 511 8.38 -15.97 8.13
C THR A 511 7.68 -14.81 7.43
N LEU A 512 6.50 -15.04 6.82
CA LEU A 512 5.74 -13.95 6.19
C LEU A 512 5.32 -12.88 7.20
N GLY A 513 4.93 -13.26 8.41
CA GLY A 513 4.62 -12.31 9.48
C GLY A 513 5.83 -11.46 9.90
N GLU A 514 7.02 -12.08 10.01
CA GLU A 514 8.27 -11.40 10.40
C GLU A 514 8.85 -10.52 9.26
N THR A 515 8.64 -10.90 8.00
CA THR A 515 9.17 -10.18 6.83
C THR A 515 8.18 -9.19 6.22
N GLY A 516 7.03 -9.01 6.87
CA GLY A 516 6.00 -8.05 6.47
C GLY A 516 5.11 -8.50 5.31
N GLY A 517 4.98 -9.81 5.04
CA GLY A 517 4.01 -10.35 4.09
C GLY A 517 4.39 -10.23 2.61
N LEU A 518 3.41 -10.02 1.76
CA LEU A 518 3.58 -9.84 0.31
C LEU A 518 3.97 -8.40 -0.02
N GLY A 519 5.18 -8.22 -0.53
CA GLY A 519 5.75 -6.91 -0.81
C GLY A 519 6.16 -6.15 0.46
N THR A 520 7.02 -5.17 0.29
CA THR A 520 7.42 -4.27 1.38
C THR A 520 6.41 -3.13 1.56
N VAL A 521 6.45 -2.48 2.70
CA VAL A 521 5.64 -1.27 2.97
C VAL A 521 5.81 -0.21 1.87
N ALA A 522 7.04 -0.08 1.35
CA ALA A 522 7.36 0.88 0.30
C ALA A 522 6.75 0.50 -1.07
N THR A 523 6.51 -0.77 -1.35
CA THR A 523 6.18 -1.28 -2.70
C THR A 523 4.71 -1.64 -2.89
N ARG A 524 3.96 -1.96 -1.81
CA ARG A 524 2.55 -2.41 -1.92
C ARG A 524 1.67 -1.44 -2.68
N ALA A 525 1.76 -0.14 -2.38
CA ALA A 525 0.98 0.89 -3.06
C ALA A 525 1.23 0.92 -4.58
N ASP A 526 2.50 0.78 -4.98
CA ASP A 526 2.90 0.76 -6.40
C ASP A 526 2.46 -0.53 -7.10
N ILE A 527 2.49 -1.67 -6.39
CA ILE A 527 1.98 -2.95 -6.91
C ILE A 527 0.47 -2.86 -7.15
N ILE A 528 -0.30 -2.38 -6.18
CA ILE A 528 -1.75 -2.20 -6.32
C ILE A 528 -2.06 -1.24 -7.48
N GLU A 529 -1.39 -0.10 -7.56
CA GLU A 529 -1.55 0.84 -8.67
C GLU A 529 -1.20 0.21 -10.02
N LYS A 530 -0.11 -0.57 -10.09
CA LYS A 530 0.29 -1.31 -11.30
C LYS A 530 -0.77 -2.31 -11.74
N LEU A 531 -1.39 -3.04 -10.81
CA LEU A 531 -2.45 -4.00 -11.11
C LEU A 531 -3.69 -3.31 -11.70
N PHE A 532 -4.07 -2.14 -11.18
CA PHE A 532 -5.13 -1.30 -11.79
C PHE A 532 -4.73 -0.78 -13.17
N ASN A 533 -3.53 -0.21 -13.31
CA ASN A 533 -3.04 0.36 -14.57
C ASN A 533 -2.83 -0.70 -15.65
N SER A 534 -2.60 -1.96 -15.28
CA SER A 534 -2.50 -3.11 -16.19
C SER A 534 -3.86 -3.74 -16.53
N PHE A 535 -4.97 -3.14 -16.06
CA PHE A 535 -6.32 -3.64 -16.24
C PHE A 535 -6.51 -5.09 -15.74
N LEU A 536 -5.86 -5.44 -14.64
CA LEU A 536 -6.05 -6.71 -13.96
C LEU A 536 -7.09 -6.59 -12.83
N MET A 537 -7.23 -5.40 -12.28
CA MET A 537 -8.25 -5.06 -11.29
C MET A 537 -9.04 -3.83 -11.73
N GLU A 538 -10.29 -3.73 -11.30
CA GLU A 538 -11.13 -2.56 -11.46
C GLU A 538 -11.85 -2.22 -10.14
N LYS A 539 -12.21 -0.95 -9.95
CA LYS A 539 -13.02 -0.51 -8.81
C LYS A 539 -14.48 -0.36 -9.23
N LYS A 540 -15.39 -0.86 -8.39
CA LYS A 540 -16.82 -0.55 -8.43
C LYS A 540 -17.21 0.03 -7.07
N GLY A 541 -17.34 1.36 -7.02
CA GLY A 541 -17.37 2.07 -5.75
C GLY A 541 -16.03 1.92 -5.01
N ASN A 542 -16.06 1.40 -3.78
CA ASN A 542 -14.87 1.11 -2.98
C ASN A 542 -14.38 -0.34 -3.15
N GLU A 543 -15.16 -1.19 -3.81
CA GLU A 543 -14.85 -2.61 -3.96
C GLU A 543 -13.88 -2.86 -5.11
N ILE A 544 -12.97 -3.81 -4.91
CA ILE A 544 -12.03 -4.32 -5.92
C ILE A 544 -12.62 -5.57 -6.56
N HIS A 545 -12.62 -5.59 -7.89
CA HIS A 545 -13.05 -6.70 -8.71
C HIS A 545 -11.93 -7.12 -9.65
N LEU A 546 -11.82 -8.43 -9.91
CA LEU A 546 -10.94 -8.95 -10.95
C LEU A 546 -11.59 -8.77 -12.32
N THR A 547 -10.79 -8.31 -13.26
CA THR A 547 -11.19 -8.31 -14.68
C THR A 547 -11.14 -9.73 -15.28
N SER A 548 -11.79 -9.93 -16.41
CA SER A 548 -11.65 -11.18 -17.16
C SER A 548 -10.20 -11.46 -17.53
N LYS A 549 -9.42 -10.43 -17.87
CA LYS A 549 -7.98 -10.55 -18.12
C LYS A 549 -7.22 -11.16 -16.94
N ALA A 550 -7.53 -10.73 -15.70
CA ALA A 550 -6.88 -11.26 -14.51
C ALA A 550 -7.26 -12.71 -14.23
N LYS A 551 -8.54 -13.06 -14.41
CA LYS A 551 -9.02 -14.44 -14.25
C LYS A 551 -8.32 -15.38 -15.21
N GLN A 552 -8.26 -15.02 -16.48
CA GLN A 552 -7.53 -15.78 -17.50
C GLN A 552 -6.02 -15.84 -17.17
N LEU A 553 -5.40 -14.72 -16.73
CA LEU A 553 -3.98 -14.73 -16.32
C LEU A 553 -3.72 -15.76 -15.23
N LEU A 554 -4.60 -15.82 -14.21
CA LEU A 554 -4.45 -16.78 -13.09
C LEU A 554 -4.60 -18.25 -13.56
N GLU A 555 -5.36 -18.52 -14.59
CA GLU A 555 -5.46 -19.86 -15.19
C GLU A 555 -4.20 -20.23 -15.99
N LEU A 556 -3.49 -19.24 -16.54
CA LEU A 556 -2.35 -19.42 -17.44
C LEU A 556 -0.99 -19.36 -16.75
N VAL A 557 -0.94 -18.79 -15.56
CA VAL A 557 0.29 -18.68 -14.76
C VAL A 557 0.54 -19.97 -13.99
N PRO A 558 1.78 -20.46 -13.89
CA PRO A 558 2.15 -21.60 -13.06
C PRO A 558 1.59 -21.48 -11.63
N GLU A 559 1.15 -22.61 -11.08
CA GLU A 559 0.42 -22.64 -9.80
C GLU A 559 1.24 -22.05 -8.65
N GLU A 560 2.51 -22.36 -8.57
CA GLU A 560 3.40 -21.87 -7.49
C GLU A 560 3.51 -20.35 -7.47
N LEU A 561 3.50 -19.67 -8.63
CA LEU A 561 3.51 -18.21 -8.71
C LEU A 561 2.23 -17.56 -8.16
N ARG A 562 1.17 -18.33 -7.95
CA ARG A 562 -0.10 -17.84 -7.37
C ARG A 562 -0.10 -17.91 -5.84
N LYS A 563 0.83 -18.69 -5.25
CA LYS A 563 0.85 -19.00 -3.82
C LYS A 563 1.72 -18.00 -3.02
N PRO A 564 1.25 -17.51 -1.88
CA PRO A 564 2.07 -16.71 -0.96
C PRO A 564 3.29 -17.46 -0.43
N GLU A 565 3.23 -18.80 -0.38
CA GLU A 565 4.27 -19.72 0.10
C GLU A 565 5.60 -19.54 -0.64
N LEU A 566 5.57 -19.25 -1.94
CA LEU A 566 6.76 -18.97 -2.73
C LEU A 566 7.53 -17.77 -2.15
N THR A 567 6.81 -16.70 -1.80
CA THR A 567 7.42 -15.53 -1.16
C THR A 567 7.99 -15.88 0.21
N ALA A 568 7.29 -16.71 1.00
CA ALA A 568 7.77 -17.16 2.30
C ALA A 568 9.08 -17.94 2.19
N ASP A 569 9.16 -18.90 1.26
CA ASP A 569 10.37 -19.69 1.01
C ASP A 569 11.56 -18.79 0.62
N TRP A 570 11.34 -17.87 -0.31
CA TRP A 570 12.40 -16.96 -0.71
C TRP A 570 12.87 -16.08 0.44
N GLU A 571 11.98 -15.46 1.21
CA GLU A 571 12.36 -14.59 2.33
C GLU A 571 13.07 -15.40 3.45
N MET A 572 12.70 -16.66 3.67
CA MET A 572 13.40 -17.55 4.58
C MET A 572 14.84 -17.83 4.10
N LYS A 573 15.02 -18.15 2.82
CA LYS A 573 16.35 -18.41 2.21
C LYS A 573 17.21 -17.15 2.21
N LEU A 574 16.63 -16.00 1.83
CA LEU A 574 17.31 -14.69 1.88
C LEU A 574 17.72 -14.31 3.31
N GLY A 575 16.88 -14.60 4.31
CA GLY A 575 17.22 -14.46 5.72
C GLY A 575 18.38 -15.36 6.15
N ASN A 576 18.47 -16.58 5.61
CA ASN A 576 19.58 -17.49 5.84
C ASN A 576 20.89 -16.98 5.18
N ILE A 577 20.81 -16.37 3.99
CA ILE A 577 21.97 -15.73 3.34
C ILE A 577 22.47 -14.57 4.21
N ALA A 578 21.58 -13.69 4.65
CA ALA A 578 21.93 -12.55 5.50
C ALA A 578 22.61 -12.97 6.82
N LYS A 579 22.25 -14.14 7.36
CA LYS A 579 22.84 -14.73 8.57
C LYS A 579 24.08 -15.59 8.29
N GLY A 580 24.53 -15.70 7.04
CA GLY A 580 25.68 -16.54 6.63
C GLY A 580 25.41 -18.05 6.69
N LYS A 581 24.15 -18.48 6.83
CA LYS A 581 23.76 -19.91 6.91
C LYS A 581 23.53 -20.55 5.53
N MET A 582 23.39 -19.76 4.49
CA MET A 582 23.20 -20.20 3.11
C MET A 582 24.08 -19.35 2.20
N LYS A 583 24.67 -19.96 1.16
CA LYS A 583 25.42 -19.24 0.13
C LYS A 583 24.47 -18.64 -0.89
N GLN A 584 24.76 -17.44 -1.37
CA GLN A 584 24.01 -16.74 -2.42
C GLN A 584 23.89 -17.60 -3.70
N GLU A 585 24.99 -18.21 -4.11
CA GLU A 585 25.10 -19.02 -5.34
C GLU A 585 24.15 -20.24 -5.30
N THR A 586 23.98 -20.84 -4.12
CA THR A 586 23.04 -21.97 -3.95
C THR A 586 21.61 -21.53 -4.20
N PHE A 587 21.19 -20.41 -3.61
CA PHE A 587 19.87 -19.86 -3.83
C PHE A 587 19.66 -19.47 -5.31
N LEU A 588 20.61 -18.77 -5.92
CA LEU A 588 20.50 -18.35 -7.32
C LEU A 588 20.47 -19.53 -8.29
N LYS A 589 21.14 -20.63 -7.97
CA LYS A 589 21.04 -21.87 -8.76
C LYS A 589 19.63 -22.45 -8.70
N GLU A 590 19.02 -22.49 -7.52
CA GLU A 590 17.62 -22.92 -7.38
C GLU A 590 16.68 -22.01 -8.16
N ILE A 591 16.87 -20.69 -8.10
CA ILE A 591 16.05 -19.72 -8.86
C ILE A 591 16.21 -19.88 -10.36
N ARG A 592 17.42 -20.15 -10.85
CA ARG A 592 17.66 -20.41 -12.29
C ARG A 592 16.91 -21.65 -12.77
N ASN A 593 17.00 -22.75 -12.01
CA ASN A 593 16.25 -23.98 -12.32
C ASN A 593 14.73 -23.69 -12.31
N TYR A 594 14.23 -23.06 -11.25
CA TYR A 594 12.82 -22.68 -11.14
C TYR A 594 12.37 -21.77 -12.30
N THR A 595 13.23 -20.87 -12.76
CA THR A 595 12.92 -20.02 -13.93
C THR A 595 12.80 -20.85 -15.22
N CYS A 596 13.64 -21.87 -15.40
CA CYS A 596 13.49 -22.79 -16.52
C CYS A 596 12.16 -23.54 -16.46
N ASP A 597 11.85 -24.09 -15.29
CA ASP A 597 10.63 -24.88 -15.07
C ASP A 597 9.36 -24.07 -15.38
N ILE A 598 9.25 -22.84 -14.86
CA ILE A 598 8.09 -21.97 -15.13
C ILE A 598 7.98 -21.55 -16.60
N VAL A 599 9.12 -21.32 -17.27
CA VAL A 599 9.12 -20.98 -18.71
C VAL A 599 8.67 -22.18 -19.53
N ASP A 600 9.14 -23.37 -19.21
CA ASP A 600 8.76 -24.59 -19.92
C ASP A 600 7.30 -24.97 -19.65
N GLU A 601 6.81 -24.83 -18.40
CA GLU A 601 5.39 -24.99 -18.08
C GLU A 601 4.52 -24.03 -18.89
N ILE A 602 4.90 -22.74 -18.95
CA ILE A 602 4.19 -21.76 -19.78
C ILE A 602 4.24 -22.18 -21.25
N LYS A 603 5.40 -22.58 -21.81
CA LYS A 603 5.55 -22.97 -23.20
C LYS A 603 4.68 -24.20 -23.59
N THR A 604 4.60 -25.19 -22.73
CA THR A 604 3.88 -26.44 -22.97
C THR A 604 2.40 -26.35 -22.62
N GLY A 605 1.98 -25.44 -21.79
CA GLY A 605 0.60 -25.28 -21.35
C GLY A 605 -0.40 -25.14 -22.50
N GLN A 606 -1.57 -25.79 -22.39
CA GLN A 606 -2.61 -25.85 -23.43
C GLN A 606 -3.65 -24.72 -23.33
N GLY A 607 -3.51 -23.80 -22.36
CA GLY A 607 -4.45 -22.68 -22.16
C GLY A 607 -4.52 -21.74 -23.36
N THR A 608 -5.61 -21.02 -23.47
CA THR A 608 -5.83 -19.99 -24.49
C THR A 608 -6.24 -18.68 -23.84
N PHE A 609 -5.77 -17.54 -24.37
CA PHE A 609 -6.17 -16.22 -23.92
C PHE A 609 -7.14 -15.58 -24.92
N ARG A 610 -8.25 -15.05 -24.41
CA ARG A 610 -9.27 -14.36 -25.21
C ARG A 610 -9.33 -12.89 -24.84
N HIS A 611 -9.18 -12.02 -25.83
CA HIS A 611 -9.28 -10.57 -25.62
C HIS A 611 -10.73 -10.12 -25.52
N ASP A 612 -11.16 -9.59 -24.37
CA ASP A 612 -12.53 -9.08 -24.17
C ASP A 612 -12.80 -7.78 -24.94
N ASN A 613 -11.76 -7.06 -25.31
CA ASN A 613 -11.83 -5.82 -26.06
C ASN A 613 -11.67 -6.01 -27.57
N LEU A 614 -11.85 -7.23 -28.07
CA LEU A 614 -11.82 -7.53 -29.47
C LEU A 614 -13.01 -6.88 -30.18
N THR A 615 -12.76 -6.15 -31.25
CA THR A 615 -13.80 -5.51 -32.07
C THR A 615 -14.08 -6.32 -33.34
N ASN A 616 -15.16 -5.98 -34.03
CA ASN A 616 -15.46 -6.53 -35.36
C ASN A 616 -14.66 -5.87 -36.50
N LYS A 617 -13.87 -4.83 -36.19
CA LYS A 617 -13.02 -4.19 -37.18
C LYS A 617 -11.79 -5.02 -37.49
N ILE A 618 -11.45 -5.05 -38.77
CA ILE A 618 -10.32 -5.81 -39.29
C ILE A 618 -9.14 -4.88 -39.51
N CYS A 619 -7.94 -5.35 -39.19
CA CYS A 619 -6.69 -4.66 -39.41
C CYS A 619 -6.40 -4.54 -40.92
N PRO A 620 -6.17 -3.32 -41.45
CA PRO A 620 -5.90 -3.14 -42.87
C PRO A 620 -4.55 -3.74 -43.31
N ASN A 621 -3.61 -3.94 -42.34
CA ASN A 621 -2.27 -4.46 -42.69
C ASN A 621 -2.20 -6.00 -42.75
N CYS A 622 -2.88 -6.73 -41.84
CA CYS A 622 -2.72 -8.17 -41.69
C CYS A 622 -4.05 -8.95 -41.66
N GLY A 623 -5.19 -8.32 -41.80
CA GLY A 623 -6.51 -8.98 -41.83
C GLY A 623 -7.01 -9.54 -40.48
N LYS A 624 -6.22 -9.42 -39.38
CA LYS A 624 -6.66 -9.84 -38.05
C LYS A 624 -7.58 -8.78 -37.39
N LYS A 625 -8.36 -9.15 -36.38
CA LYS A 625 -9.25 -8.22 -35.70
C LYS A 625 -8.48 -7.17 -34.91
N LEU A 626 -9.13 -6.01 -34.69
CA LEU A 626 -8.58 -4.91 -33.87
C LEU A 626 -9.12 -4.95 -32.45
N LEU A 627 -8.27 -4.59 -31.50
CA LEU A 627 -8.59 -4.42 -30.07
C LEU A 627 -8.92 -2.97 -29.80
N ALA A 628 -10.02 -2.70 -29.08
CA ALA A 628 -10.31 -1.36 -28.55
C ALA A 628 -9.53 -1.13 -27.27
N VAL A 629 -8.58 -0.19 -27.26
CA VAL A 629 -7.70 0.09 -26.14
C VAL A 629 -7.96 1.52 -25.64
N ASN A 630 -8.20 1.65 -24.34
CA ASN A 630 -8.26 2.93 -23.66
C ASN A 630 -6.87 3.30 -23.15
N GLY A 631 -6.17 4.17 -23.87
CA GLY A 631 -4.93 4.79 -23.42
C GLY A 631 -5.19 5.94 -22.43
N LYS A 632 -4.13 6.47 -21.83
CA LYS A 632 -4.20 7.56 -20.83
C LYS A 632 -4.96 8.80 -21.33
N ASN A 633 -4.78 9.15 -22.59
CA ASN A 633 -5.36 10.36 -23.21
C ASN A 633 -6.06 10.08 -24.55
N ALA A 634 -6.23 8.81 -24.95
CA ALA A 634 -6.83 8.47 -26.23
C ALA A 634 -7.49 7.08 -26.18
N LYS A 635 -8.58 6.92 -26.92
CA LYS A 635 -9.11 5.60 -27.28
C LYS A 635 -8.54 5.22 -28.64
N MET A 636 -8.02 4.01 -28.77
CA MET A 636 -7.35 3.53 -29.95
C MET A 636 -7.87 2.15 -30.36
N LEU A 637 -7.79 1.86 -31.63
CA LEU A 637 -7.83 0.49 -32.16
C LEU A 637 -6.39 0.05 -32.42
N VAL A 638 -6.05 -1.13 -31.93
CA VAL A 638 -4.71 -1.70 -32.10
C VAL A 638 -4.88 -3.11 -32.69
N CYS A 639 -4.02 -3.50 -33.62
CA CYS A 639 -4.06 -4.86 -34.13
C CYS A 639 -3.89 -5.87 -32.97
N GLN A 640 -4.68 -6.94 -32.98
CA GLN A 640 -4.49 -8.02 -32.00
C GLN A 640 -3.15 -8.73 -32.17
N ASP A 641 -2.56 -8.67 -33.37
CA ASP A 641 -1.22 -9.13 -33.63
C ASP A 641 -0.21 -8.06 -33.26
N ARG A 642 0.60 -8.37 -32.25
CA ARG A 642 1.61 -7.47 -31.72
C ARG A 642 2.71 -7.14 -32.73
N GLU A 643 3.04 -8.11 -33.60
CA GLU A 643 4.07 -7.94 -34.63
C GLU A 643 3.61 -7.02 -35.76
N CYS A 644 2.31 -7.03 -36.06
CA CYS A 644 1.73 -6.13 -37.08
C CYS A 644 1.83 -4.65 -36.72
N GLY A 645 1.74 -4.30 -35.45
CA GLY A 645 1.95 -2.94 -34.93
C GLY A 645 0.92 -1.88 -35.36
N TYR A 646 -0.12 -2.21 -36.16
CA TYR A 646 -1.12 -1.25 -36.61
C TYR A 646 -1.88 -0.62 -35.46
N LYS A 647 -2.02 0.72 -35.50
CA LYS A 647 -2.73 1.53 -34.50
C LYS A 647 -3.54 2.62 -35.17
N GLU A 648 -4.80 2.78 -34.76
CA GLU A 648 -5.71 3.85 -35.19
C GLU A 648 -6.26 4.58 -33.96
N THR A 649 -6.13 5.89 -33.90
CA THR A 649 -6.71 6.68 -32.80
C THR A 649 -8.19 6.95 -33.09
N LEU A 650 -9.09 6.51 -32.20
CA LEU A 650 -10.52 6.76 -32.29
C LEU A 650 -10.93 8.10 -31.70
N SER A 651 -10.43 8.39 -30.50
CA SER A 651 -10.71 9.67 -29.83
C SER A 651 -9.55 10.07 -28.93
N ARG A 652 -9.49 11.39 -28.62
CA ARG A 652 -8.53 11.95 -27.66
C ARG A 652 -9.29 12.69 -26.55
N THR A 653 -8.86 12.50 -25.32
CA THR A 653 -9.39 13.28 -24.19
C THR A 653 -8.88 14.71 -24.28
N THR A 654 -9.74 15.69 -24.16
CA THR A 654 -9.38 17.10 -24.27
C THR A 654 -9.70 17.87 -22.99
N ASN A 655 -9.18 19.09 -22.87
CA ASN A 655 -9.58 20.02 -21.81
C ASN A 655 -10.84 20.84 -22.17
N ALA A 656 -11.40 20.64 -23.38
CA ALA A 656 -12.66 21.25 -23.80
C ALA A 656 -13.80 20.76 -22.90
N ARG A 657 -14.58 21.67 -22.34
CA ARG A 657 -15.70 21.36 -21.47
C ARG A 657 -17.03 21.45 -22.22
N CYS A 658 -17.90 20.51 -21.94
CA CYS A 658 -19.26 20.51 -22.48
C CYS A 658 -20.06 21.71 -21.94
N PRO A 659 -20.74 22.49 -22.79
CA PRO A 659 -21.55 23.63 -22.35
C PRO A 659 -22.77 23.21 -21.51
N LYS A 660 -23.26 21.97 -21.68
CA LYS A 660 -24.42 21.46 -20.94
C LYS A 660 -24.03 20.75 -19.64
N TYR A 661 -22.91 20.01 -19.63
CA TYR A 661 -22.57 19.09 -18.52
C TYR A 661 -21.28 19.47 -17.80
N HIS A 662 -20.57 20.50 -18.28
CA HIS A 662 -19.31 21.04 -17.75
C HIS A 662 -18.16 20.03 -17.57
N LYS A 663 -18.35 18.77 -17.99
CA LYS A 663 -17.30 17.73 -18.00
C LYS A 663 -16.43 17.83 -19.24
N ARG A 664 -15.25 17.26 -19.18
CA ARG A 664 -14.32 17.18 -20.32
C ARG A 664 -14.94 16.41 -21.46
N MET A 665 -14.75 16.89 -22.69
CA MET A 665 -15.20 16.23 -23.92
C MET A 665 -14.06 15.42 -24.55
N GLU A 666 -14.44 14.35 -25.22
CA GLU A 666 -13.52 13.59 -26.10
C GLU A 666 -13.60 14.15 -27.52
N MET A 667 -12.46 14.27 -28.17
CA MET A 667 -12.36 14.69 -29.57
C MET A 667 -12.21 13.44 -30.45
N TYR A 668 -13.18 13.19 -31.28
CA TYR A 668 -13.17 12.11 -32.26
C TYR A 668 -12.67 12.65 -33.60
N VAL A 669 -11.79 11.87 -34.23
CA VAL A 669 -11.21 12.19 -35.55
C VAL A 669 -11.76 11.18 -36.55
N LYS A 670 -12.48 11.65 -37.56
CA LYS A 670 -12.97 10.82 -38.66
C LYS A 670 -12.54 11.44 -39.99
N GLY A 671 -11.47 10.94 -40.58
CA GLY A 671 -10.84 11.57 -41.76
C GLY A 671 -10.30 12.96 -41.44
N LYS A 672 -10.80 14.01 -42.13
CA LYS A 672 -10.46 15.39 -41.87
C LYS A 672 -11.39 16.09 -40.85
N GLU A 673 -12.43 15.44 -40.39
CA GLU A 673 -13.41 16.03 -39.46
C GLU A 673 -13.04 15.72 -38.00
N GLU A 674 -12.97 16.75 -37.19
CA GLU A 674 -12.76 16.65 -35.73
C GLU A 674 -14.04 17.09 -35.00
N THR A 675 -14.58 16.23 -34.15
CA THR A 675 -15.84 16.44 -33.44
C THR A 675 -15.67 16.18 -31.95
N PHE A 676 -16.04 17.12 -31.10
CA PHE A 676 -16.12 16.94 -29.66
C PHE A 676 -17.41 16.21 -29.29
N ILE A 677 -17.28 15.21 -28.45
CA ILE A 677 -18.42 14.43 -27.93
C ILE A 677 -18.32 14.37 -26.39
N CYS A 678 -19.44 14.71 -25.73
CA CYS A 678 -19.57 14.58 -24.30
C CYS A 678 -20.31 13.30 -23.92
N ALA A 679 -20.06 12.78 -22.73
CA ALA A 679 -20.79 11.63 -22.15
C ALA A 679 -22.31 11.87 -22.03
N CYS A 680 -22.79 13.13 -22.01
CA CYS A 680 -24.21 13.49 -22.02
C CYS A 680 -24.86 13.42 -23.42
N GLY A 681 -24.12 12.99 -24.45
CA GLY A 681 -24.58 12.93 -25.83
C GLY A 681 -24.42 14.25 -26.64
N TYR A 682 -23.94 15.34 -26.01
CA TYR A 682 -23.67 16.59 -26.72
C TYR A 682 -22.52 16.39 -27.71
N LYS A 683 -22.69 16.88 -28.95
CA LYS A 683 -21.72 16.80 -30.03
C LYS A 683 -21.49 18.19 -30.63
N GLU A 684 -20.24 18.54 -30.88
CA GLU A 684 -19.89 19.84 -31.49
C GLU A 684 -18.67 19.66 -32.38
N LYS A 685 -18.72 20.15 -33.64
CA LYS A 685 -17.55 20.15 -34.54
C LYS A 685 -16.50 21.14 -34.01
N LEU A 686 -15.22 20.87 -34.28
CA LEU A 686 -14.12 21.73 -33.84
C LEU A 686 -14.32 23.20 -34.30
N SER A 687 -14.80 23.43 -35.52
CA SER A 687 -15.09 24.77 -36.04
C SER A 687 -16.18 25.49 -35.23
N ALA A 688 -17.26 24.81 -34.90
CA ALA A 688 -18.35 25.34 -34.06
C ALA A 688 -17.86 25.63 -32.62
N PHE A 689 -17.05 24.73 -32.05
CA PHE A 689 -16.42 24.93 -30.73
C PHE A 689 -15.52 26.19 -30.74
N GLN A 690 -14.72 26.36 -31.76
CA GLN A 690 -13.85 27.56 -31.91
C GLN A 690 -14.68 28.85 -32.05
N ALA A 691 -15.76 28.81 -32.84
CA ALA A 691 -16.67 29.95 -33.02
C ALA A 691 -17.38 30.31 -31.71
N ARG A 692 -17.83 29.31 -30.96
CA ARG A 692 -18.47 29.50 -29.65
C ARG A 692 -17.47 30.12 -28.64
N ARG A 693 -16.26 29.60 -28.56
CA ARG A 693 -15.20 30.14 -27.68
C ARG A 693 -14.80 31.57 -28.04
N ALA A 694 -14.79 31.92 -29.31
CA ALA A 694 -14.54 33.28 -29.76
C ALA A 694 -15.67 34.24 -29.33
N LYS A 695 -16.92 33.81 -29.36
CA LYS A 695 -18.11 34.58 -28.86
C LYS A 695 -18.10 34.74 -27.34
N GLU A 696 -17.61 33.75 -26.59
CA GLU A 696 -17.52 33.78 -25.13
C GLU A 696 -16.33 34.64 -24.61
N GLY A 697 -15.64 35.37 -25.49
CA GLY A 697 -14.53 36.28 -25.11
C GLY A 697 -13.23 35.58 -24.71
N ALA A 698 -13.15 34.30 -24.85
CA ALA A 698 -11.93 33.54 -24.60
C ALA A 698 -11.04 33.51 -25.83
N GLY A 699 -10.34 34.62 -26.07
CA GLY A 699 -9.34 34.74 -27.16
C GLY A 699 -8.23 33.70 -27.00
N VAL A 700 -8.31 32.64 -27.78
CA VAL A 700 -7.24 31.64 -27.82
C VAL A 700 -6.19 32.12 -28.81
N ASN A 701 -5.02 32.50 -28.32
CA ASN A 701 -3.89 32.85 -29.15
C ASN A 701 -3.44 31.64 -29.97
N LYS A 702 -3.42 31.73 -31.28
CA LYS A 702 -3.01 30.69 -32.23
C LYS A 702 -1.66 30.02 -31.84
N ARG A 703 -0.77 30.79 -31.21
CA ARG A 703 0.52 30.34 -30.68
C ARG A 703 0.36 29.39 -29.45
N GLU A 704 -0.61 29.65 -28.56
CA GLU A 704 -0.88 28.81 -27.41
C GLU A 704 -1.54 27.48 -27.82
N VAL A 705 -2.42 27.50 -28.80
CA VAL A 705 -3.00 26.29 -29.39
C VAL A 705 -1.92 25.43 -30.04
N GLN A 706 -1.01 26.04 -30.82
CA GLN A 706 0.11 25.33 -31.43
C GLN A 706 1.11 24.81 -30.39
N LYS A 707 1.38 25.57 -29.32
CA LYS A 707 2.25 25.16 -28.22
C LYS A 707 1.60 24.00 -27.43
N TYR A 708 0.29 24.09 -27.19
CA TYR A 708 -0.50 23.05 -26.56
C TYR A 708 -0.60 21.78 -27.42
N MET A 709 -0.83 21.90 -28.70
CA MET A 709 -0.85 20.77 -29.64
C MET A 709 0.54 20.11 -29.77
N ARG A 710 1.62 20.88 -29.78
CA ARG A 710 2.99 20.36 -29.73
C ARG A 710 3.32 19.70 -28.41
N GLN A 711 2.81 20.23 -27.31
CA GLN A 711 2.98 19.62 -25.98
C GLN A 711 2.17 18.33 -25.83
N GLN A 712 0.94 18.30 -26.32
CA GLN A 712 0.09 17.09 -26.41
C GLN A 712 0.70 16.03 -27.35
N GLN A 713 1.32 16.44 -28.45
CA GLN A 713 2.05 15.54 -29.34
C GLN A 713 3.35 15.02 -28.71
N LYS A 714 4.02 15.81 -27.89
CA LYS A 714 5.17 15.36 -27.09
C LYS A 714 4.73 14.40 -25.99
N GLU A 715 3.67 14.74 -25.24
CA GLU A 715 3.12 13.90 -24.18
C GLU A 715 2.48 12.61 -24.72
N ALA A 716 1.91 12.63 -25.92
CA ALA A 716 1.42 11.42 -26.60
C ALA A 716 2.56 10.55 -27.19
N LYS A 717 3.75 11.12 -27.37
CA LYS A 717 4.98 10.42 -27.78
C LYS A 717 5.83 9.98 -26.57
N GLU A 718 5.60 10.53 -25.38
CA GLU A 718 6.22 10.00 -24.18
C GLU A 718 5.58 8.65 -23.84
N PRO A 719 6.38 7.59 -23.78
CA PRO A 719 5.84 6.26 -23.48
C PRO A 719 5.24 6.27 -22.09
N VAL A 720 4.00 5.80 -21.99
CA VAL A 720 3.44 5.39 -20.70
C VAL A 720 4.45 4.42 -20.09
N ASN A 721 4.87 4.70 -18.86
CA ASN A 721 5.96 4.01 -18.16
C ASN A 721 5.56 2.57 -17.82
N ASN A 722 5.48 1.72 -18.86
CA ASN A 722 5.37 0.29 -18.70
C ASN A 722 6.31 -0.37 -19.73
N ALA A 723 6.93 -1.49 -19.36
CA ALA A 723 7.94 -2.21 -20.15
C ALA A 723 7.50 -2.51 -21.59
N PHE A 724 6.18 -2.60 -21.84
CA PHE A 724 5.61 -2.85 -23.17
C PHE A 724 5.58 -1.58 -24.05
N ALA A 725 5.31 -0.41 -23.47
CA ALA A 725 5.38 0.84 -24.20
C ALA A 725 6.84 1.23 -24.52
N GLN A 726 7.79 0.86 -23.65
CA GLN A 726 9.21 1.01 -23.90
C GLN A 726 9.70 0.04 -25.01
N ALA A 727 9.24 -1.21 -24.99
CA ALA A 727 9.56 -2.19 -26.04
C ALA A 727 8.97 -1.81 -27.42
N LEU A 728 7.82 -1.10 -27.46
CA LEU A 728 7.22 -0.58 -28.68
C LEU A 728 7.88 0.72 -29.18
N ALA A 729 8.46 1.52 -28.27
CA ALA A 729 9.14 2.77 -28.63
C ALA A 729 10.56 2.53 -29.22
N GLY A 730 11.16 1.37 -28.95
CA GLY A 730 12.47 0.97 -29.49
C GLY A 730 12.46 0.43 -30.92
N LEU A 731 11.29 0.18 -31.51
CA LEU A 731 11.17 -0.22 -32.91
C LEU A 731 11.20 1.01 -33.82
N LYS A 732 12.39 1.49 -34.16
CA LYS A 732 12.58 2.30 -35.38
C LYS A 732 12.30 1.37 -36.56
N LEU A 733 11.23 1.68 -37.26
CA LEU A 733 10.99 1.17 -38.61
C LEU A 733 11.94 1.90 -39.56
N GLU A 734 12.91 1.20 -40.16
CA GLU A 734 13.39 1.54 -41.49
C GLU A 734 12.32 1.22 -42.52
#